data_82b010dd33fdd6ce755c53e6f05d782d
#
_entry.id   82b010dd33fdd6ce755c53e6f05d782d
#
_cell.length_a   1.000
_cell.length_b   1.000
_cell.length_c   1.000
_cell.angle_alpha   90.00
_cell.angle_beta   90.00
_cell.angle_gamma   90.00
#
_symmetry.space_group_name_H-M   'P 1'
#
loop_
_entity.id
_entity.type
_entity.pdbx_description
1 polymer ?
#
loop_
_entity_poly.entity_id
_entity_poly.type
_entity_poly.pdbx_seq_one_letter_code
_entity_poly.pdbx_strand_id
1 'polypeptide(L)'
;MKITPCACAVALACTTAGPVLAQSQEEERLPTITVRSDKPRQTTRSTSDSALLLADQPGYATAAGGGVSALPVLNGFAADRLKIRLDGMEVTAACGNQMNAPMSYMPPAQVGYTRVIAGITPVSIGGDSIGGTIELSSPVPQFADEPGKLLSKGGFSVSARSVNSEVSASVNATVASENLSVAYVGSRSRAESYTAGNGDKVLSSLYESNNHALTMAARGDGQQIVLKVGQQYIPYQGFPNEYMDMTGNRSTFANLGYDRRYDWGMLHAKLYWQRTEHEMGFFSGERTGVMPMDTRGRDMGYTLRADIDLGQDGASVLRVGQEYHSFRLNDYWPPVSGSMMMSPRTYVNINGGTRDRMALFAEWEHKLDARWTTLVGVRDELVKSDTGNVQSYGTNMMNLPDLNAANAFNAREHARTDNNIDLTALARFAPDDGRTVEFGYARKTRSPNLYERYTWGRGGMAMRMTNWFGDGSGYVGNLDLKPEIANTLSGTVDWHSADSEGGEGGVPRWFVKLTPYFSYVQNYIDADVVGSFNTYGVAAAPGNLLQFANHDARLYGINASWKWPLLQSDGMGEIAFTGKAGITRGKRTDGGNLYHMMPFNVLAALEQKRGAWINRAELDYVARKTLVDANRREPVTASYTVVNLKSSYRFNQSITVSAGVSNLFNRNYADPLGGVYLSGLARARSGSLQALPGYGRSLDVGVNVSF
;
A
#
# COMPACT_ATOMS: atom_id res chain seq x y z
N MET A 1 19.72 -34.47 13.96
CA MET A 1 19.45 -35.28 12.76
C MET A 1 19.59 -34.35 11.55
N LYS A 2 20.63 -34.54 10.74
CA LYS A 2 20.96 -33.67 9.60
C LYS A 2 20.01 -33.96 8.45
N ILE A 3 19.31 -32.96 7.95
CA ILE A 3 18.53 -33.06 6.72
C ILE A 3 19.26 -32.26 5.64
N THR A 4 19.74 -32.99 4.65
CA THR A 4 20.38 -32.50 3.42
C THR A 4 19.35 -31.86 2.49
N PRO A 5 19.66 -30.77 1.76
CA PRO A 5 18.76 -30.21 0.78
C PRO A 5 18.78 -31.04 -0.52
N CYS A 6 17.60 -31.48 -0.95
CA CYS A 6 17.36 -32.04 -2.27
C CYS A 6 17.36 -30.94 -3.32
N ALA A 7 18.33 -30.91 -4.20
CA ALA A 7 18.34 -30.11 -5.41
C ALA A 7 17.50 -30.81 -6.50
N CYS A 8 16.35 -30.22 -6.85
CA CYS A 8 15.60 -30.61 -8.04
C CYS A 8 16.18 -29.90 -9.26
N ALA A 9 16.89 -30.65 -10.07
CA ALA A 9 17.30 -30.25 -11.42
C ALA A 9 16.10 -30.41 -12.36
N VAL A 10 15.61 -29.31 -12.93
CA VAL A 10 14.65 -29.33 -14.02
C VAL A 10 15.41 -29.40 -15.34
N ALA A 11 15.32 -30.54 -16.01
CA ALA A 11 15.87 -30.74 -17.35
C ALA A 11 14.99 -30.05 -18.40
N LEU A 12 15.59 -29.12 -19.17
CA LEU A 12 14.96 -28.46 -20.31
C LEU A 12 15.02 -29.40 -21.52
N ALA A 13 13.89 -29.92 -21.98
CA ALA A 13 13.78 -30.59 -23.27
C ALA A 13 13.40 -29.54 -24.34
N CYS A 14 14.35 -29.19 -25.20
CA CYS A 14 14.10 -28.40 -26.42
C CYS A 14 13.61 -29.33 -27.53
N THR A 15 12.37 -29.15 -27.98
CA THR A 15 11.88 -29.66 -29.26
C THR A 15 11.57 -28.51 -30.18
N THR A 16 12.14 -28.49 -31.36
CA THR A 16 12.00 -27.48 -32.42
C THR A 16 10.71 -27.69 -33.20
N ALA A 17 9.87 -26.65 -33.28
CA ALA A 17 8.81 -26.53 -34.27
C ALA A 17 8.66 -25.07 -34.71
N GLY A 18 8.44 -24.86 -35.99
CA GLY A 18 8.58 -23.61 -36.70
C GLY A 18 7.52 -22.51 -36.42
N PRO A 19 7.68 -21.31 -37.04
CA PRO A 19 7.07 -20.09 -36.57
C PRO A 19 5.61 -19.96 -36.98
N VAL A 20 4.74 -19.76 -36.00
CA VAL A 20 3.41 -19.16 -36.21
C VAL A 20 3.44 -17.80 -35.53
N LEU A 21 3.34 -16.75 -36.36
CA LEU A 21 3.14 -15.37 -35.92
C LEU A 21 1.77 -15.25 -35.25
N ALA A 22 1.72 -15.27 -33.94
CA ALA A 22 0.56 -14.85 -33.17
C ALA A 22 0.86 -13.45 -32.60
N GLN A 23 0.28 -12.42 -33.22
CA GLN A 23 0.04 -11.14 -32.56
C GLN A 23 -0.79 -11.45 -31.31
N SER A 24 -0.25 -11.16 -30.15
CA SER A 24 -1.02 -11.17 -28.91
C SER A 24 -1.99 -10.00 -28.94
N GLN A 25 -3.22 -10.25 -29.44
CA GLN A 25 -4.35 -9.45 -29.00
C GLN A 25 -4.48 -9.68 -27.49
N GLU A 26 -4.23 -8.67 -26.69
CA GLU A 26 -4.72 -8.62 -25.32
C GLU A 26 -6.25 -8.67 -25.40
N GLU A 27 -6.82 -9.86 -25.29
CA GLU A 27 -8.25 -10.01 -25.13
C GLU A 27 -8.70 -9.23 -23.92
N GLU A 28 -9.63 -8.32 -24.13
CA GLU A 28 -10.37 -7.54 -23.15
C GLU A 28 -11.07 -8.44 -22.15
N ARG A 29 -10.32 -8.86 -21.11
CA ARG A 29 -10.91 -9.53 -19.95
C ARG A 29 -11.55 -8.46 -19.08
N LEU A 30 -12.82 -8.64 -18.79
CA LEU A 30 -13.65 -7.71 -18.03
C LEU A 30 -12.95 -7.24 -16.76
N PRO A 31 -12.84 -5.94 -16.52
CA PRO A 31 -12.35 -5.45 -15.25
C PRO A 31 -13.44 -5.67 -14.20
N THR A 32 -13.23 -6.56 -13.29
CA THR A 32 -13.79 -6.47 -11.94
C THR A 32 -13.53 -5.06 -11.43
N ILE A 33 -14.49 -4.38 -10.79
CA ILE A 33 -14.40 -2.99 -10.29
C ILE A 33 -12.94 -2.51 -10.21
N THR A 34 -12.36 -2.20 -11.35
CA THR A 34 -10.95 -1.92 -11.50
C THR A 34 -10.87 -0.58 -12.18
N VAL A 35 -10.38 0.41 -11.49
CA VAL A 35 -9.88 1.59 -12.19
C VAL A 35 -8.56 1.19 -12.81
N ARG A 36 -8.61 0.64 -14.03
CA ARG A 36 -7.44 0.33 -14.81
C ARG A 36 -6.88 1.64 -15.33
N SER A 37 -5.76 2.07 -14.81
CA SER A 37 -4.94 3.08 -15.45
C SER A 37 -3.97 2.35 -16.38
N ASP A 38 -4.43 1.97 -17.57
CA ASP A 38 -3.67 1.17 -18.55
C ASP A 38 -2.56 1.94 -19.27
N LYS A 39 -2.43 3.20 -19.02
CA LYS A 39 -1.23 3.96 -19.39
C LYS A 39 -0.70 4.61 -18.13
N PRO A 40 0.64 4.65 -17.94
CA PRO A 40 1.18 5.54 -16.96
C PRO A 40 0.58 6.92 -17.28
N ARG A 41 -0.46 7.33 -16.52
CA ARG A 41 -0.82 8.75 -16.54
C ARG A 41 0.52 9.41 -16.27
N GLN A 42 1.00 10.22 -17.20
CA GLN A 42 2.02 11.20 -16.89
C GLN A 42 1.40 12.01 -15.76
N THR A 43 1.60 11.53 -14.54
CA THR A 43 1.09 12.23 -13.38
C THR A 43 1.94 13.49 -13.35
N THR A 44 1.31 14.64 -13.53
CA THR A 44 1.90 15.95 -13.27
C THR A 44 2.31 16.07 -11.79
N ARG A 45 2.18 15.00 -11.02
CA ARG A 45 2.52 14.92 -9.60
C ARG A 45 3.90 14.29 -9.46
N SER A 46 4.90 15.11 -9.21
CA SER A 46 6.21 14.64 -8.75
C SER A 46 6.07 14.11 -7.33
N THR A 47 6.40 12.85 -7.09
CA THR A 47 6.37 12.22 -5.77
C THR A 47 7.41 11.13 -5.68
N SER A 48 8.03 10.99 -4.51
CA SER A 48 8.92 9.88 -4.15
C SER A 48 8.20 8.74 -3.41
N ASP A 49 6.92 8.91 -3.07
CA ASP A 49 6.09 7.93 -2.38
C ASP A 49 5.06 7.30 -3.33
N SER A 50 5.12 5.98 -3.50
CA SER A 50 4.22 5.25 -4.39
C SER A 50 2.76 5.23 -3.92
N ALA A 51 2.51 5.39 -2.62
CA ALA A 51 1.14 5.51 -2.11
C ALA A 51 0.44 6.77 -2.67
N LEU A 52 1.17 7.84 -2.93
CA LEU A 52 0.62 9.08 -3.50
C LEU A 52 0.29 8.99 -4.99
N LEU A 53 0.74 7.95 -5.70
CA LEU A 53 0.31 7.69 -7.10
C LEU A 53 -1.19 7.40 -7.19
N LEU A 54 -1.79 6.94 -6.10
CA LEU A 54 -3.21 6.56 -6.02
C LEU A 54 -4.10 7.69 -5.48
N ALA A 55 -3.56 8.88 -5.26
CA ALA A 55 -4.30 9.98 -4.62
C ALA A 55 -5.58 10.40 -5.36
N ASP A 56 -5.69 10.16 -6.67
CA ASP A 56 -6.87 10.45 -7.47
C ASP A 56 -7.93 9.33 -7.45
N GLN A 57 -7.66 8.19 -6.79
CA GLN A 57 -8.61 7.08 -6.71
C GLN A 57 -9.75 7.38 -5.73
N PRO A 58 -11.03 7.11 -6.09
CA PRO A 58 -12.17 7.27 -5.19
C PRO A 58 -12.05 6.37 -3.96
N GLY A 59 -12.43 6.87 -2.78
CA GLY A 59 -12.35 6.12 -1.52
C GLY A 59 -10.94 5.88 -0.99
N TYR A 60 -9.92 6.34 -1.71
CA TYR A 60 -8.52 6.24 -1.32
C TYR A 60 -8.05 7.51 -0.61
N ALA A 61 -7.33 7.32 0.48
CA ALA A 61 -6.59 8.33 1.22
C ALA A 61 -5.27 7.72 1.74
N THR A 62 -4.41 8.52 2.33
CA THR A 62 -3.17 8.06 2.97
C THR A 62 -3.09 8.54 4.40
N ALA A 63 -2.64 7.68 5.29
CA ALA A 63 -2.18 8.07 6.63
C ALA A 63 -0.67 8.34 6.51
N ALA A 64 -0.29 9.61 6.47
CA ALA A 64 1.10 10.02 6.27
C ALA A 64 1.83 10.10 7.61
N GLY A 65 2.84 9.26 7.79
CA GLY A 65 3.71 9.27 8.97
C GLY A 65 5.15 9.64 8.63
N GLY A 66 5.60 9.49 7.39
CA GLY A 66 6.99 9.77 7.03
C GLY A 66 7.24 9.62 5.54
N GLY A 67 8.19 10.32 5.04
CA GLY A 67 8.78 10.46 3.72
C GLY A 67 8.19 9.64 2.58
N VAL A 68 8.61 8.39 2.46
CA VAL A 68 8.20 7.46 1.38
C VAL A 68 7.37 6.28 1.88
N SER A 69 6.80 6.37 3.07
CA SER A 69 6.11 5.28 3.77
C SER A 69 4.66 5.62 4.16
N ALA A 70 3.95 6.40 3.35
CA ALA A 70 2.54 6.65 3.62
C ALA A 70 1.73 5.34 3.55
N LEU A 71 0.86 5.14 4.53
CA LEU A 71 -0.02 3.98 4.60
C LEU A 71 -1.29 4.20 3.78
N PRO A 72 -1.62 3.31 2.85
CA PRO A 72 -2.88 3.37 2.12
C PRO A 72 -4.07 3.15 3.06
N VAL A 73 -5.12 3.93 2.85
CA VAL A 73 -6.43 3.76 3.47
C VAL A 73 -7.47 3.70 2.35
N LEU A 74 -8.24 2.62 2.29
CA LEU A 74 -9.25 2.38 1.27
C LEU A 74 -10.60 2.10 1.94
N ASN A 75 -11.57 3.00 1.74
CA ASN A 75 -12.90 2.90 2.37
C ASN A 75 -12.85 2.74 3.91
N GLY A 76 -11.84 3.34 4.58
CA GLY A 76 -11.62 3.23 6.01
C GLY A 76 -10.84 1.99 6.47
N PHE A 77 -10.51 1.07 5.58
CA PHE A 77 -9.61 -0.03 5.87
C PHE A 77 -8.15 0.37 5.60
N ALA A 78 -7.25 -0.01 6.49
CA ALA A 78 -5.82 0.30 6.43
C ALA A 78 -4.96 -0.88 6.86
N ALA A 79 -3.65 -0.78 6.66
CA ALA A 79 -2.64 -1.79 7.03
C ALA A 79 -2.97 -3.18 6.46
N ASP A 80 -2.84 -4.22 7.28
CA ASP A 80 -3.05 -5.62 6.87
C ASP A 80 -4.50 -5.96 6.52
N ARG A 81 -5.45 -5.01 6.66
CA ARG A 81 -6.79 -5.15 6.11
C ARG A 81 -6.83 -4.93 4.60
N LEU A 82 -5.77 -4.36 4.02
CA LEU A 82 -5.58 -4.23 2.59
C LEU A 82 -4.51 -5.23 2.11
N LYS A 83 -4.82 -5.95 1.03
CA LYS A 83 -3.83 -6.77 0.34
C LYS A 83 -2.96 -5.88 -0.54
N ILE A 84 -1.67 -5.82 -0.26
CA ILE A 84 -0.71 -5.09 -1.10
C ILE A 84 0.13 -6.10 -1.87
N ARG A 85 0.14 -5.97 -3.21
CA ARG A 85 0.94 -6.82 -4.10
C ARG A 85 1.90 -5.96 -4.92
N LEU A 86 3.19 -6.30 -4.87
CA LEU A 86 4.25 -5.65 -5.64
C LEU A 86 4.78 -6.65 -6.68
N ASP A 87 4.47 -6.44 -7.96
CA ASP A 87 4.72 -7.43 -9.02
C ASP A 87 4.15 -8.83 -8.66
N GLY A 88 3.02 -8.86 -7.96
CA GLY A 88 2.36 -10.06 -7.45
C GLY A 88 3.00 -10.67 -6.20
N MET A 89 4.12 -10.15 -5.69
CA MET A 89 4.65 -10.52 -4.37
C MET A 89 3.78 -9.93 -3.27
N GLU A 90 3.56 -10.69 -2.24
CA GLU A 90 3.04 -10.17 -0.97
C GLU A 90 4.22 -9.80 -0.07
N VAL A 91 4.18 -8.60 0.47
CA VAL A 91 5.23 -8.05 1.33
C VAL A 91 4.61 -7.62 2.64
N THR A 92 5.18 -8.07 3.75
CA THR A 92 4.73 -7.72 5.09
C THR A 92 5.63 -6.66 5.71
N ALA A 93 5.05 -5.66 6.37
CA ALA A 93 5.84 -4.72 7.16
C ALA A 93 6.55 -5.46 8.30
N ALA A 94 7.87 -5.33 8.38
CA ALA A 94 8.65 -5.97 9.43
C ALA A 94 8.59 -5.20 10.76
N CYS A 95 8.04 -3.98 10.75
CA CYS A 95 7.93 -3.10 11.91
C CYS A 95 6.48 -3.05 12.42
N GLY A 96 6.28 -3.22 13.73
CA GLY A 96 4.96 -3.10 14.37
C GLY A 96 4.31 -1.74 14.16
N ASN A 97 5.11 -0.68 14.04
CA ASN A 97 4.64 0.68 13.80
C ASN A 97 4.40 0.99 12.31
N GLN A 98 4.47 -0.01 11.43
CA GLN A 98 4.26 0.12 9.97
C GLN A 98 5.18 1.14 9.29
N MET A 99 6.35 1.45 9.86
CA MET A 99 7.27 2.46 9.34
C MET A 99 7.87 2.09 7.97
N ASN A 100 7.93 0.80 7.67
CA ASN A 100 8.33 0.25 6.37
C ASN A 100 7.13 -0.33 5.62
N ALA A 101 6.12 0.51 5.39
CA ALA A 101 4.88 0.15 4.70
C ALA A 101 5.14 -0.61 3.37
N PRO A 102 4.35 -1.64 3.02
CA PRO A 102 4.60 -2.48 1.85
C PRO A 102 4.81 -1.70 0.55
N MET A 103 4.05 -0.63 0.29
CA MET A 103 4.19 0.17 -0.94
C MET A 103 5.53 0.92 -1.04
N SER A 104 6.20 1.16 0.08
CA SER A 104 7.51 1.84 0.11
C SER A 104 8.63 1.04 -0.60
N TYR A 105 8.47 -0.29 -0.71
CA TYR A 105 9.46 -1.16 -1.35
C TYR A 105 9.46 -1.10 -2.89
N MET A 106 8.49 -0.42 -3.50
CA MET A 106 8.43 -0.18 -4.94
C MET A 106 8.30 1.31 -5.22
N PRO A 107 9.42 2.05 -5.41
CA PRO A 107 9.39 3.49 -5.64
C PRO A 107 8.67 3.84 -6.95
N PRO A 108 8.13 5.07 -7.10
CA PRO A 108 7.37 5.49 -8.28
C PRO A 108 8.08 5.24 -9.62
N ALA A 109 9.41 5.34 -9.65
CA ALA A 109 10.21 5.07 -10.85
C ALA A 109 10.16 3.62 -11.34
N GLN A 110 9.77 2.66 -10.49
CA GLN A 110 9.62 1.25 -10.82
C GLN A 110 8.17 0.88 -11.17
N VAL A 111 7.20 1.78 -10.93
CA VAL A 111 5.77 1.49 -11.15
C VAL A 111 5.41 1.75 -12.60
N GLY A 112 4.98 0.71 -13.31
CA GLY A 112 4.43 0.78 -14.66
C GLY A 112 2.93 1.00 -14.65
N TYR A 113 2.21 0.24 -13.81
CA TYR A 113 0.77 0.41 -13.62
C TYR A 113 0.35 0.12 -12.19
N THR A 114 -0.82 0.62 -11.84
CA THR A 114 -1.45 0.41 -10.54
C THR A 114 -2.86 -0.12 -10.71
N ARG A 115 -3.29 -1.00 -9.82
CA ARG A 115 -4.66 -1.52 -9.78
C ARG A 115 -5.19 -1.42 -8.35
N VAL A 116 -6.37 -0.84 -8.19
CA VAL A 116 -7.05 -0.75 -6.90
C VAL A 116 -8.42 -1.40 -7.00
N ILE A 117 -8.70 -2.38 -6.14
CA ILE A 117 -9.97 -3.07 -6.07
C ILE A 117 -10.51 -2.88 -4.66
N ALA A 118 -11.56 -2.08 -4.54
CA ALA A 118 -12.20 -1.77 -3.28
C ALA A 118 -13.41 -2.68 -3.04
N GLY A 119 -13.56 -3.18 -1.83
CA GLY A 119 -14.75 -3.91 -1.38
C GLY A 119 -14.87 -5.32 -1.94
N ILE A 120 -15.46 -5.47 -3.13
CA ILE A 120 -15.73 -6.79 -3.73
C ILE A 120 -14.51 -7.30 -4.49
N THR A 121 -13.57 -7.87 -3.77
CA THR A 121 -12.34 -8.41 -4.37
C THR A 121 -12.53 -9.85 -4.83
N PRO A 122 -12.21 -10.20 -6.09
CA PRO A 122 -12.17 -11.58 -6.55
C PRO A 122 -11.29 -12.46 -5.67
N VAL A 123 -11.67 -13.72 -5.49
CA VAL A 123 -10.91 -14.64 -4.64
C VAL A 123 -9.55 -15.03 -5.22
N SER A 124 -9.38 -14.88 -6.54
CA SER A 124 -8.11 -15.14 -7.25
C SER A 124 -7.01 -14.11 -6.99
N ILE A 125 -7.36 -12.91 -6.50
CA ILE A 125 -6.43 -11.80 -6.24
C ILE A 125 -6.49 -11.26 -4.82
N GLY A 126 -7.51 -11.61 -4.05
CA GLY A 126 -7.66 -11.30 -2.62
C GLY A 126 -7.36 -12.52 -1.76
N GLY A 127 -7.32 -12.33 -0.47
CA GLY A 127 -7.13 -13.36 0.57
C GLY A 127 -6.39 -12.76 1.74
N ASP A 128 -6.73 -13.17 2.95
CA ASP A 128 -6.21 -12.63 4.20
C ASP A 128 -6.28 -11.08 4.26
N SER A 129 -7.38 -10.54 3.75
CA SER A 129 -7.65 -9.10 3.72
C SER A 129 -9.15 -8.86 3.56
N ILE A 130 -9.66 -7.79 4.19
CA ILE A 130 -11.09 -7.50 4.23
C ILE A 130 -11.49 -6.19 3.56
N GLY A 131 -10.54 -5.32 3.24
CA GLY A 131 -10.78 -3.96 2.73
C GLY A 131 -10.59 -3.80 1.23
N GLY A 132 -9.90 -4.74 0.58
CA GLY A 132 -9.58 -4.66 -0.85
C GLY A 132 -8.14 -5.02 -1.17
N THR A 133 -7.77 -4.88 -2.44
CA THR A 133 -6.42 -5.17 -2.94
C THR A 133 -5.86 -3.97 -3.70
N ILE A 134 -4.58 -3.68 -3.48
CA ILE A 134 -3.79 -2.71 -4.22
C ILE A 134 -2.62 -3.46 -4.86
N GLU A 135 -2.49 -3.37 -6.16
CA GLU A 135 -1.39 -3.94 -6.91
C GLU A 135 -0.56 -2.82 -7.55
N LEU A 136 0.76 -2.88 -7.33
CA LEU A 136 1.74 -2.09 -8.05
C LEU A 136 2.55 -3.05 -8.92
N SER A 137 2.66 -2.76 -10.19
CA SER A 137 3.39 -3.60 -11.12
C SER A 137 4.41 -2.81 -11.93
N SER A 138 5.53 -3.44 -12.20
CA SER A 138 6.58 -2.92 -13.08
C SER A 138 6.06 -2.77 -14.52
N PRO A 139 6.71 -1.95 -15.35
CA PRO A 139 6.47 -1.96 -16.79
C PRO A 139 6.63 -3.36 -17.37
N VAL A 140 5.78 -3.72 -18.31
CA VAL A 140 5.88 -5.00 -19.03
C VAL A 140 7.24 -5.06 -19.75
N PRO A 141 7.97 -6.20 -19.70
CA PRO A 141 9.21 -6.37 -20.43
C PRO A 141 9.04 -6.05 -21.92
N GLN A 142 9.92 -5.21 -22.47
CA GLN A 142 9.91 -4.83 -23.88
C GLN A 142 10.92 -5.68 -24.64
N PHE A 143 10.60 -6.02 -25.90
CA PHE A 143 11.43 -6.80 -26.78
C PHE A 143 11.57 -6.09 -28.13
N ALA A 144 12.57 -6.46 -28.94
CA ALA A 144 12.68 -5.96 -30.27
C ALA A 144 11.55 -6.53 -31.18
N ASP A 145 11.04 -5.71 -32.08
CA ASP A 145 9.93 -6.09 -32.96
C ASP A 145 10.40 -6.93 -34.15
N GLU A 146 11.69 -6.84 -34.52
CA GLU A 146 12.25 -7.54 -35.67
C GLU A 146 13.39 -8.50 -35.29
N PRO A 147 13.44 -9.70 -35.88
CA PRO A 147 14.55 -10.63 -35.66
C PRO A 147 15.92 -10.01 -36.00
N GLY A 148 16.89 -10.26 -35.15
CA GLY A 148 18.26 -9.76 -35.34
C GLY A 148 18.47 -8.27 -35.01
N LYS A 149 17.43 -7.53 -34.67
CA LYS A 149 17.56 -6.15 -34.16
C LYS A 149 17.68 -6.12 -32.65
N LEU A 150 18.31 -5.07 -32.14
CA LEU A 150 18.36 -4.76 -30.73
C LEU A 150 17.49 -3.51 -30.46
N LEU A 151 16.60 -3.62 -29.48
CA LEU A 151 15.94 -2.50 -28.85
C LEU A 151 16.88 -1.93 -27.79
N SER A 152 17.14 -0.62 -27.83
CA SER A 152 17.80 0.12 -26.76
C SER A 152 16.95 1.33 -26.41
N LYS A 153 16.51 1.41 -25.18
CA LYS A 153 15.71 2.53 -24.65
C LYS A 153 16.21 2.90 -23.26
N GLY A 154 16.07 4.16 -22.92
CA GLY A 154 16.44 4.63 -21.61
C GLY A 154 15.80 5.95 -21.27
N GLY A 155 16.07 6.40 -20.05
CA GLY A 155 15.61 7.69 -19.61
C GLY A 155 16.14 8.04 -18.25
N PHE A 156 16.04 9.32 -17.94
CA PHE A 156 16.28 9.80 -16.59
C PHE A 156 15.24 10.87 -16.23
N SER A 157 14.95 10.97 -14.95
CA SER A 157 14.13 12.05 -14.41
C SER A 157 14.78 12.68 -13.19
N VAL A 158 14.59 13.99 -13.05
CA VAL A 158 14.98 14.73 -11.86
C VAL A 158 13.83 15.62 -11.46
N SER A 159 13.55 15.69 -10.17
CA SER A 159 12.53 16.59 -9.62
C SER A 159 12.99 17.20 -8.30
N ALA A 160 12.45 18.38 -7.99
CA ALA A 160 12.71 19.08 -6.74
C ALA A 160 11.42 19.71 -6.19
N ARG A 161 11.34 19.78 -4.84
CA ARG A 161 10.25 20.40 -4.09
C ARG A 161 10.82 21.32 -3.03
N SER A 162 10.31 22.55 -2.95
CA SER A 162 10.88 23.56 -2.07
C SER A 162 10.49 23.43 -0.60
N VAL A 163 9.31 22.87 -0.29
CA VAL A 163 8.77 22.80 1.09
C VAL A 163 9.62 21.98 2.05
N ASN A 164 10.37 21.02 1.53
CA ASN A 164 11.27 20.12 2.27
C ASN A 164 12.65 19.97 1.59
N SER A 165 13.02 20.86 0.70
CA SER A 165 14.27 20.78 -0.09
C SER A 165 14.48 19.41 -0.75
N GLU A 166 13.39 18.74 -1.15
CA GLU A 166 13.45 17.43 -1.76
C GLU A 166 14.09 17.48 -3.13
N VAL A 167 15.01 16.55 -3.37
CA VAL A 167 15.52 16.22 -4.70
C VAL A 167 15.38 14.73 -4.93
N SER A 168 14.73 14.38 -6.04
CA SER A 168 14.56 12.99 -6.48
C SER A 168 15.15 12.85 -7.88
N ALA A 169 15.89 11.76 -8.10
CA ALA A 169 16.43 11.38 -9.39
C ALA A 169 16.16 9.92 -9.68
N SER A 170 15.87 9.58 -10.93
CA SER A 170 15.81 8.19 -11.37
C SER A 170 16.41 8.01 -12.75
N VAL A 171 16.88 6.80 -13.03
CA VAL A 171 17.39 6.34 -14.31
C VAL A 171 16.79 4.99 -14.65
N ASN A 172 16.47 4.79 -15.91
CA ASN A 172 16.08 3.49 -16.44
C ASN A 172 16.81 3.22 -17.75
N ALA A 173 17.07 1.95 -18.03
CA ALA A 173 17.65 1.49 -19.28
C ALA A 173 17.13 0.09 -19.61
N THR A 174 16.82 -0.15 -20.88
CA THR A 174 16.38 -1.45 -21.40
C THR A 174 17.15 -1.77 -22.65
N VAL A 175 17.70 -3.00 -22.71
CA VAL A 175 18.28 -3.58 -23.91
C VAL A 175 17.60 -4.89 -24.16
N ALA A 176 17.12 -5.12 -25.38
CA ALA A 176 16.37 -6.33 -25.69
C ALA A 176 16.59 -6.79 -27.14
N SER A 177 16.61 -8.11 -27.33
CA SER A 177 16.39 -8.76 -28.63
C SER A 177 14.90 -9.13 -28.77
N GLU A 178 14.55 -9.87 -29.82
CA GLU A 178 13.18 -10.38 -30.00
C GLU A 178 12.72 -11.32 -28.88
N ASN A 179 13.65 -12.06 -28.23
CA ASN A 179 13.33 -13.09 -27.24
C ASN A 179 13.91 -12.84 -25.84
N LEU A 180 14.87 -11.94 -25.70
CA LEU A 180 15.52 -11.62 -24.43
C LEU A 180 15.42 -10.13 -24.14
N SER A 181 15.16 -9.78 -22.89
CA SER A 181 15.09 -8.40 -22.41
C SER A 181 15.80 -8.26 -21.08
N VAL A 182 16.59 -7.20 -20.94
CA VAL A 182 17.23 -6.82 -19.69
C VAL A 182 16.92 -5.35 -19.44
N ALA A 183 16.30 -5.04 -18.29
CA ALA A 183 15.95 -3.71 -17.88
C ALA A 183 16.48 -3.39 -16.49
N TYR A 184 17.03 -2.20 -16.31
CA TYR A 184 17.48 -1.68 -15.03
C TYR A 184 16.71 -0.40 -14.68
N VAL A 185 16.34 -0.25 -13.39
CA VAL A 185 15.77 0.98 -12.83
C VAL A 185 16.47 1.29 -11.52
N GLY A 186 17.03 2.51 -11.43
CA GLY A 186 17.62 3.04 -10.20
C GLY A 186 16.93 4.36 -9.81
N SER A 187 16.77 4.61 -8.51
CA SER A 187 16.25 5.88 -8.01
C SER A 187 16.85 6.27 -6.67
N ARG A 188 17.00 7.58 -6.47
CA ARG A 188 17.38 8.18 -5.20
C ARG A 188 16.52 9.39 -4.92
N SER A 189 16.01 9.49 -3.68
CA SER A 189 15.27 10.65 -3.19
C SER A 189 15.83 11.05 -1.84
N ARG A 190 15.97 12.37 -1.62
CA ARG A 190 16.41 12.94 -0.34
C ARG A 190 15.63 14.19 -0.06
N ALA A 191 15.21 14.35 1.21
CA ALA A 191 14.50 15.53 1.68
C ALA A 191 14.92 15.91 3.09
N GLU A 192 14.81 17.19 3.41
CA GLU A 192 14.84 17.70 4.77
C GLU A 192 13.46 17.66 5.41
N SER A 193 13.37 17.99 6.69
CA SER A 193 12.10 18.15 7.39
C SER A 193 11.29 19.31 6.79
N TYR A 194 10.00 19.06 6.48
CA TYR A 194 9.16 20.04 5.80
C TYR A 194 8.71 21.19 6.69
N THR A 195 8.28 22.28 6.05
CA THR A 195 7.69 23.44 6.70
C THR A 195 6.16 23.40 6.56
N ALA A 196 5.45 23.60 7.66
CA ALA A 196 3.97 23.71 7.67
C ALA A 196 3.51 25.10 7.17
N GLY A 197 2.20 25.27 6.94
CA GLY A 197 1.63 26.51 6.44
C GLY A 197 1.77 27.73 7.37
N ASN A 198 2.03 27.52 8.65
CA ASN A 198 2.34 28.59 9.61
C ASN A 198 3.82 28.97 9.66
N GLY A 199 4.69 28.33 8.87
CA GLY A 199 6.13 28.55 8.84
C GLY A 199 6.94 27.68 9.80
N ASP A 200 6.30 26.88 10.64
CA ASP A 200 6.98 25.98 11.56
C ASP A 200 7.59 24.78 10.84
N LYS A 201 8.81 24.41 11.18
CA LYS A 201 9.45 23.18 10.72
C LYS A 201 8.86 21.97 11.46
N VAL A 202 8.34 21.00 10.72
CA VAL A 202 7.83 19.75 11.26
C VAL A 202 8.99 18.77 11.44
N LEU A 203 9.42 18.61 12.67
CA LEU A 203 10.59 17.81 13.02
C LEU A 203 10.39 16.31 12.73
N SER A 204 11.49 15.62 12.44
CA SER A 204 11.50 14.18 12.12
C SER A 204 10.62 13.85 10.90
N SER A 205 10.71 14.67 9.84
CA SER A 205 10.07 14.40 8.56
C SER A 205 11.05 14.34 7.38
N LEU A 206 12.37 14.40 7.67
CA LEU A 206 13.45 14.22 6.71
C LEU A 206 13.59 12.74 6.30
N TYR A 207 14.13 12.49 5.11
CA TYR A 207 14.38 11.13 4.65
C TYR A 207 15.42 11.05 3.53
N GLU A 208 15.96 9.85 3.33
CA GLU A 208 16.70 9.45 2.14
C GLU A 208 16.31 8.02 1.75
N SER A 209 16.09 7.76 0.46
CA SER A 209 15.76 6.44 -0.09
C SER A 209 16.54 6.18 -1.37
N ASN A 210 17.16 5.00 -1.45
CA ASN A 210 17.93 4.52 -2.60
C ASN A 210 17.36 3.16 -3.03
N ASN A 211 17.04 3.01 -4.32
CA ASN A 211 16.39 1.80 -4.84
C ASN A 211 17.04 1.37 -6.14
N HIS A 212 17.20 0.07 -6.33
CA HIS A 212 17.73 -0.55 -7.53
C HIS A 212 16.94 -1.80 -7.87
N ALA A 213 16.62 -1.99 -9.14
CA ALA A 213 16.00 -3.21 -9.64
C ALA A 213 16.56 -3.58 -11.01
N LEU A 214 16.82 -4.86 -11.22
CA LEU A 214 17.19 -5.48 -12.48
C LEU A 214 16.10 -6.48 -12.85
N THR A 215 15.52 -6.34 -14.05
CA THR A 215 14.55 -7.27 -14.62
C THR A 215 15.16 -7.96 -15.83
N MET A 216 15.11 -9.27 -15.86
CA MET A 216 15.52 -10.11 -16.98
C MET A 216 14.28 -10.88 -17.43
N ALA A 217 13.99 -10.86 -18.72
CA ALA A 217 12.86 -11.58 -19.29
C ALA A 217 13.27 -12.36 -20.54
N ALA A 218 12.66 -13.52 -20.70
CA ALA A 218 12.78 -14.34 -21.89
C ALA A 218 11.38 -14.76 -22.36
N ARG A 219 11.14 -14.75 -23.66
CA ARG A 219 9.87 -15.17 -24.28
C ARG A 219 10.10 -16.10 -25.49
N GLY A 220 9.16 -16.97 -25.77
CA GLY A 220 9.13 -17.83 -26.95
C GLY A 220 8.04 -18.88 -26.82
N ASP A 221 7.48 -19.34 -27.96
CA ASP A 221 6.51 -20.45 -28.04
C ASP A 221 5.31 -20.32 -27.07
N GLY A 222 4.72 -19.11 -26.98
CA GLY A 222 3.56 -18.84 -26.12
C GLY A 222 3.89 -18.83 -24.62
N GLN A 223 5.15 -18.71 -24.25
CA GLN A 223 5.60 -18.64 -22.86
C GLN A 223 6.48 -17.41 -22.59
N GLN A 224 6.48 -16.97 -21.35
CA GLN A 224 7.36 -15.91 -20.86
C GLN A 224 7.85 -16.24 -19.45
N ILE A 225 9.12 -15.98 -19.21
CA ILE A 225 9.73 -16.04 -17.89
C ILE A 225 10.31 -14.66 -17.55
N VAL A 226 10.08 -14.18 -16.33
CA VAL A 226 10.54 -12.87 -15.87
C VAL A 226 11.18 -13.05 -14.49
N LEU A 227 12.46 -12.71 -14.38
CA LEU A 227 13.17 -12.62 -13.10
C LEU A 227 13.45 -11.16 -12.79
N LYS A 228 12.95 -10.67 -11.64
CA LYS A 228 13.28 -9.36 -11.10
C LYS A 228 13.99 -9.54 -9.76
N VAL A 229 15.15 -8.89 -9.64
CA VAL A 229 15.89 -8.79 -8.38
C VAL A 229 16.12 -7.32 -8.03
N GLY A 230 16.13 -6.99 -6.76
CA GLY A 230 16.33 -5.61 -6.38
C GLY A 230 16.68 -5.42 -4.92
N GLN A 231 17.04 -4.19 -4.62
CA GLN A 231 17.41 -3.74 -3.29
C GLN A 231 16.83 -2.35 -3.01
N GLN A 232 16.34 -2.15 -1.80
CA GLN A 232 16.06 -0.84 -1.22
C GLN A 232 16.98 -0.59 -0.04
N TYR A 233 17.48 0.64 0.07
CA TYR A 233 18.19 1.12 1.24
C TYR A 233 17.69 2.51 1.62
N ILE A 234 17.11 2.63 2.82
CA ILE A 234 16.71 3.88 3.46
C ILE A 234 17.65 4.09 4.64
N PRO A 235 18.70 4.94 4.51
CA PRO A 235 19.67 5.15 5.59
C PRO A 235 19.05 5.88 6.79
N TYR A 236 18.02 6.69 6.54
CA TYR A 236 17.23 7.36 7.56
C TYR A 236 15.88 7.82 7.02
N GLN A 237 14.87 7.79 7.89
CA GLN A 237 13.56 8.42 7.65
C GLN A 237 12.92 8.81 8.97
N GLY A 238 12.51 10.07 9.06
CA GLY A 238 11.78 10.58 10.22
C GLY A 238 10.30 10.21 10.19
N PHE A 239 9.71 10.08 11.38
CA PHE A 239 8.30 9.81 11.60
C PHE A 239 7.76 10.77 12.66
N PRO A 240 7.23 11.93 12.28
CA PRO A 240 6.81 12.96 13.22
C PRO A 240 5.69 12.54 14.17
N ASN A 241 4.90 11.53 13.78
CA ASN A 241 3.80 10.98 14.56
C ASN A 241 4.13 9.67 15.30
N GLU A 242 5.41 9.25 15.29
CA GLU A 242 5.88 8.08 16.01
C GLU A 242 6.83 8.46 17.15
N TYR A 243 7.04 7.55 18.11
CA TYR A 243 7.99 7.76 19.21
C TYR A 243 9.45 7.71 18.79
N MET A 244 9.75 7.05 17.68
CA MET A 244 11.09 6.88 17.13
C MET A 244 11.12 7.19 15.64
N ASP A 245 12.32 7.31 15.11
CA ASP A 245 12.61 7.44 13.70
C ASP A 245 13.19 6.13 13.17
N MET A 246 13.17 5.93 11.87
CA MET A 246 13.88 4.85 11.21
C MET A 246 15.33 5.28 10.95
N THR A 247 16.28 4.61 11.57
CA THR A 247 17.72 4.86 11.43
C THR A 247 18.39 3.95 10.41
N GLY A 248 17.64 3.00 9.86
CA GLY A 248 18.07 2.12 8.78
C GLY A 248 16.95 1.20 8.33
N ASN A 249 16.82 1.01 7.02
CA ASN A 249 16.00 -0.05 6.44
C ASN A 249 16.69 -0.58 5.18
N ARG A 250 17.01 -1.86 5.18
CA ARG A 250 17.60 -2.53 4.03
C ARG A 250 16.71 -3.71 3.65
N SER A 251 16.28 -3.73 2.39
CA SER A 251 15.51 -4.84 1.85
C SER A 251 16.14 -5.34 0.57
N THR A 252 16.17 -6.66 0.39
CA THR A 252 16.58 -7.32 -0.85
C THR A 252 15.51 -8.32 -1.25
N PHE A 253 15.15 -8.36 -2.53
CA PHE A 253 14.10 -9.24 -3.03
C PHE A 253 14.48 -9.92 -4.34
N ALA A 254 13.84 -11.04 -4.59
CA ALA A 254 13.83 -11.76 -5.85
C ALA A 254 12.41 -12.23 -6.17
N ASN A 255 11.99 -12.07 -7.41
CA ASN A 255 10.66 -12.41 -7.92
C ASN A 255 10.82 -13.09 -9.28
N LEU A 256 10.34 -14.32 -9.41
CA LEU A 256 10.33 -15.10 -10.63
C LEU A 256 8.90 -15.36 -11.06
N GLY A 257 8.52 -14.89 -12.25
CA GLY A 257 7.24 -15.15 -12.88
C GLY A 257 7.39 -16.04 -14.10
N TYR A 258 6.44 -16.90 -14.32
CA TYR A 258 6.32 -17.75 -15.51
C TYR A 258 4.87 -17.76 -15.96
N ASP A 259 4.65 -17.40 -17.21
CA ASP A 259 3.34 -17.41 -17.88
C ASP A 259 3.43 -18.27 -19.14
N ARG A 260 2.44 -19.13 -19.37
CA ARG A 260 2.39 -19.96 -20.57
C ARG A 260 0.95 -20.16 -21.05
N ARG A 261 0.74 -19.92 -22.35
CA ARG A 261 -0.51 -20.21 -23.06
C ARG A 261 -0.54 -21.67 -23.51
N TYR A 262 -1.66 -22.32 -23.23
CA TYR A 262 -2.01 -23.67 -23.70
C TYR A 262 -3.34 -23.62 -24.44
N ASP A 263 -3.71 -24.69 -25.12
CA ASP A 263 -5.02 -24.78 -25.81
C ASP A 263 -6.21 -24.64 -24.85
N TRP A 264 -6.03 -25.01 -23.58
CA TRP A 264 -7.08 -24.93 -22.57
C TRP A 264 -7.12 -23.58 -21.82
N GLY A 265 -6.17 -22.67 -22.07
CA GLY A 265 -6.09 -21.39 -21.37
C GLY A 265 -4.68 -20.98 -20.99
N MET A 266 -4.51 -20.30 -19.85
CA MET A 266 -3.25 -19.72 -19.38
C MET A 266 -2.81 -20.30 -18.04
N LEU A 267 -1.54 -20.67 -17.93
CA LEU A 267 -0.89 -21.02 -16.66
C LEU A 267 -0.03 -19.85 -16.19
N HIS A 268 -0.22 -19.46 -14.94
CA HIS A 268 0.59 -18.46 -14.25
C HIS A 268 1.27 -19.10 -13.04
N ALA A 269 2.56 -18.98 -12.95
CA ALA A 269 3.33 -19.39 -11.78
C ALA A 269 4.23 -18.25 -11.30
N LYS A 270 4.32 -18.07 -10.01
CA LYS A 270 5.16 -17.06 -9.38
C LYS A 270 5.85 -17.63 -8.16
N LEU A 271 7.11 -17.26 -7.98
CA LEU A 271 7.90 -17.55 -6.79
C LEU A 271 8.58 -16.26 -6.35
N TYR A 272 8.55 -15.95 -5.06
CA TYR A 272 9.18 -14.74 -4.55
C TYR A 272 9.82 -14.94 -3.18
N TRP A 273 10.77 -14.07 -2.90
CA TRP A 273 11.48 -13.98 -1.65
C TRP A 273 11.90 -12.53 -1.38
N GLN A 274 11.76 -12.09 -0.12
CA GLN A 274 12.24 -10.80 0.36
C GLN A 274 12.81 -10.95 1.77
N ARG A 275 13.90 -10.24 2.05
CA ARG A 275 14.47 -10.09 3.40
C ARG A 275 14.60 -8.61 3.71
N THR A 276 14.16 -8.23 4.91
CA THR A 276 14.21 -6.86 5.41
C THR A 276 14.92 -6.83 6.76
N GLU A 277 15.86 -5.88 6.89
CA GLU A 277 16.50 -5.49 8.14
C GLU A 277 16.10 -4.03 8.40
N HIS A 278 15.45 -3.78 9.53
CA HIS A 278 14.89 -2.48 9.89
C HIS A 278 15.36 -2.10 11.28
N GLU A 279 15.88 -0.88 11.41
CA GLU A 279 16.44 -0.32 12.62
C GLU A 279 15.70 0.98 12.97
N MET A 280 15.31 1.12 14.24
CA MET A 280 14.68 2.33 14.77
C MET A 280 15.54 2.96 15.86
N GLY A 281 15.46 4.29 15.94
CA GLY A 281 16.22 5.10 16.88
C GLY A 281 15.86 6.56 16.78
N PHE A 282 16.87 7.44 16.91
CA PHE A 282 16.67 8.89 16.86
C PHE A 282 17.75 9.58 16.04
N PHE A 283 17.39 10.71 15.41
CA PHE A 283 18.33 11.58 14.72
C PHE A 283 18.81 12.70 15.66
N SER A 284 20.13 12.88 15.71
CA SER A 284 20.72 14.03 16.39
C SER A 284 20.30 15.34 15.73
N GLY A 285 19.86 16.33 16.51
CA GLY A 285 19.47 17.66 16.05
C GLY A 285 17.97 17.84 15.79
N GLU A 286 17.25 16.80 15.42
CA GLU A 286 15.79 16.86 15.25
C GLU A 286 15.08 16.36 16.53
N ARG A 287 15.46 15.18 16.98
CA ARG A 287 14.92 14.54 18.19
C ARG A 287 16.04 13.75 18.87
N THR A 288 16.18 13.89 20.19
CA THR A 288 17.21 13.20 20.96
C THR A 288 16.64 12.03 21.72
N GLY A 289 17.39 10.94 21.80
CA GLY A 289 17.05 9.76 22.58
C GLY A 289 18.02 8.62 22.29
N VAL A 290 17.94 7.56 23.12
CA VAL A 290 18.65 6.30 22.88
C VAL A 290 17.66 5.17 23.18
N MET A 291 17.02 4.67 22.17
CA MET A 291 16.08 3.53 22.24
C MET A 291 16.24 2.70 20.96
N PRO A 292 17.29 1.88 20.85
CA PRO A 292 17.48 1.03 19.68
C PRO A 292 16.42 -0.07 19.65
N MET A 293 15.82 -0.28 18.49
CA MET A 293 14.88 -1.36 18.21
C MET A 293 15.17 -1.91 16.81
N ASP A 294 15.46 -3.19 16.75
CA ASP A 294 15.82 -3.88 15.52
C ASP A 294 14.76 -4.90 15.16
N THR A 295 14.37 -4.94 13.90
CA THR A 295 13.50 -5.98 13.35
C THR A 295 14.13 -6.63 12.13
N ARG A 296 13.92 -7.93 11.98
CA ARG A 296 14.33 -8.72 10.82
C ARG A 296 13.15 -9.51 10.30
N GLY A 297 12.67 -9.12 9.11
CA GLY A 297 11.57 -9.77 8.42
C GLY A 297 12.06 -10.59 7.23
N ARG A 298 11.33 -11.66 6.91
CA ARG A 298 11.52 -12.43 5.69
C ARG A 298 10.18 -12.93 5.19
N ASP A 299 9.83 -12.51 3.98
CA ASP A 299 8.70 -13.02 3.21
C ASP A 299 9.19 -14.00 2.16
N MET A 300 8.45 -15.07 1.94
CA MET A 300 8.60 -15.96 0.79
C MET A 300 7.27 -16.60 0.45
N GLY A 301 7.07 -16.86 -0.83
CA GLY A 301 5.82 -17.49 -1.25
C GLY A 301 5.81 -17.86 -2.71
N TYR A 302 4.72 -18.54 -3.07
CA TYR A 302 4.42 -18.85 -4.47
C TYR A 302 2.92 -18.70 -4.74
N THR A 303 2.62 -18.48 -6.01
CA THR A 303 1.26 -18.56 -6.57
C THR A 303 1.30 -19.44 -7.80
N LEU A 304 0.39 -20.39 -7.88
CA LEU A 304 0.12 -21.19 -9.07
C LEU A 304 -1.34 -21.00 -9.44
N ARG A 305 -1.62 -20.51 -10.66
CA ARG A 305 -2.97 -20.26 -11.14
C ARG A 305 -3.13 -20.75 -12.56
N ALA A 306 -4.24 -21.43 -12.83
CA ALA A 306 -4.70 -21.78 -14.16
C ALA A 306 -5.97 -21.00 -14.47
N ASP A 307 -5.97 -20.27 -15.59
CA ASP A 307 -7.15 -19.62 -16.17
C ASP A 307 -7.62 -20.52 -17.32
N ILE A 308 -8.69 -21.25 -17.10
CA ILE A 308 -9.21 -22.29 -18.00
C ILE A 308 -10.35 -21.69 -18.82
N ASP A 309 -10.18 -21.65 -20.13
CA ASP A 309 -11.20 -21.18 -21.08
C ASP A 309 -12.28 -22.28 -21.22
N LEU A 310 -13.49 -22.02 -20.74
CA LEU A 310 -14.64 -22.92 -20.82
C LEU A 310 -15.54 -22.50 -21.98
N GLY A 311 -15.43 -23.15 -23.12
CA GLY A 311 -16.18 -22.84 -24.35
C GLY A 311 -15.28 -22.26 -25.42
N GLN A 312 -15.78 -22.30 -26.69
CA GLN A 312 -14.99 -21.90 -27.87
C GLN A 312 -14.98 -20.40 -28.12
N ASP A 313 -15.82 -19.62 -27.40
CA ASP A 313 -16.04 -18.19 -27.60
C ASP A 313 -15.42 -17.31 -26.50
N GLY A 314 -14.69 -17.93 -25.56
CA GLY A 314 -14.09 -17.20 -24.42
C GLY A 314 -15.11 -16.54 -23.47
N ALA A 315 -16.39 -16.89 -23.59
CA ALA A 315 -17.46 -16.34 -22.77
C ALA A 315 -17.42 -16.81 -21.31
N SER A 316 -16.63 -17.83 -21.01
CA SER A 316 -16.56 -18.44 -19.67
C SER A 316 -15.11 -18.78 -19.32
N VAL A 317 -14.65 -18.30 -18.17
CA VAL A 317 -13.29 -18.56 -17.65
C VAL A 317 -13.40 -19.10 -16.24
N LEU A 318 -12.80 -20.25 -15.99
CA LEU A 318 -12.61 -20.81 -14.66
C LEU A 318 -11.16 -20.58 -14.21
N ARG A 319 -10.98 -19.82 -13.13
CA ARG A 319 -9.67 -19.62 -12.49
C ARG A 319 -9.55 -20.52 -11.27
N VAL A 320 -8.57 -21.39 -11.26
CA VAL A 320 -8.24 -22.23 -10.11
C VAL A 320 -6.81 -22.00 -9.70
N GLY A 321 -6.53 -22.01 -8.41
CA GLY A 321 -5.15 -21.77 -8.00
C GLY A 321 -4.87 -22.12 -6.56
N GLN A 322 -3.58 -22.10 -6.28
CA GLN A 322 -2.98 -22.33 -4.97
C GLN A 322 -1.99 -21.20 -4.67
N GLU A 323 -2.03 -20.72 -3.43
CA GLU A 323 -1.07 -19.73 -2.92
C GLU A 323 -0.46 -20.23 -1.61
N TYR A 324 0.81 -19.94 -1.42
CA TYR A 324 1.52 -20.09 -0.16
C TYR A 324 2.29 -18.82 0.14
N HIS A 325 2.20 -18.36 1.38
CA HIS A 325 2.98 -17.25 1.90
C HIS A 325 3.51 -17.59 3.29
N SER A 326 4.77 -17.32 3.52
CA SER A 326 5.46 -17.54 4.77
C SER A 326 6.16 -16.26 5.20
N PHE A 327 5.81 -15.76 6.37
CA PHE A 327 6.47 -14.65 7.01
C PHE A 327 7.21 -15.09 8.27
N ARG A 328 8.44 -14.61 8.43
CA ARG A 328 9.29 -14.84 9.61
C ARG A 328 9.72 -13.51 10.17
N LEU A 329 9.65 -13.36 11.50
CA LEU A 329 9.93 -12.09 12.18
C LEU A 329 10.74 -12.31 13.45
N ASN A 330 11.80 -11.51 13.62
CA ASN A 330 12.44 -11.27 14.90
C ASN A 330 12.34 -9.77 15.21
N ASP A 331 11.85 -9.45 16.39
CA ASP A 331 11.79 -8.09 16.93
C ASP A 331 12.49 -8.10 18.30
N TYR A 332 13.61 -7.40 18.37
CA TYR A 332 14.44 -7.36 19.57
C TYR A 332 15.09 -5.97 19.74
N TRP A 333 15.28 -5.58 20.98
CA TRP A 333 15.79 -4.28 21.33
C TRP A 333 17.10 -4.43 22.11
N PRO A 334 18.22 -3.98 21.53
CA PRO A 334 19.52 -4.08 22.17
C PRO A 334 19.57 -3.34 23.53
N PRO A 335 20.37 -3.84 24.49
CA PRO A 335 20.51 -3.13 25.76
C PRO A 335 21.27 -1.82 25.59
N VAL A 336 20.88 -0.81 26.37
CA VAL A 336 21.57 0.49 26.44
C VAL A 336 22.42 0.55 27.67
N SER A 337 23.75 0.63 27.50
CA SER A 337 24.71 0.69 28.60
C SER A 337 24.41 1.86 29.54
N GLY A 338 24.40 1.59 30.83
CA GLY A 338 24.11 2.59 31.87
C GLY A 338 22.64 2.93 32.08
N SER A 339 21.72 2.42 31.24
CA SER A 339 20.30 2.59 31.44
C SER A 339 19.76 1.61 32.47
N MET A 340 19.08 2.10 33.52
CA MET A 340 18.41 1.22 34.49
C MET A 340 17.15 0.57 33.91
N MET A 341 16.54 1.16 32.87
CA MET A 341 15.31 0.68 32.25
C MET A 341 15.58 -0.25 31.05
N MET A 342 16.70 -0.03 30.34
CA MET A 342 16.99 -0.69 29.06
C MET A 342 18.27 -1.54 29.15
N SER A 343 18.52 -2.19 30.29
CA SER A 343 19.65 -3.08 30.48
C SER A 343 19.37 -4.08 31.62
N PRO A 344 20.19 -5.14 31.84
CA PRO A 344 21.40 -5.49 31.11
C PRO A 344 21.16 -6.42 29.90
N ARG A 345 19.93 -6.95 29.68
CA ARG A 345 19.63 -7.95 28.68
C ARG A 345 18.99 -7.31 27.43
N THR A 346 19.04 -8.00 26.31
CA THR A 346 18.22 -7.68 25.14
C THR A 346 16.75 -7.89 25.48
N TYR A 347 15.90 -6.93 25.13
CA TYR A 347 14.47 -7.12 25.16
C TYR A 347 14.06 -7.90 23.89
N VAL A 348 13.31 -8.96 24.06
CA VAL A 348 12.83 -9.79 22.92
C VAL A 348 11.32 -9.65 22.86
N ASN A 349 10.84 -8.90 21.88
CA ASN A 349 9.41 -8.65 21.67
C ASN A 349 8.76 -9.80 20.90
N ILE A 350 9.36 -10.22 19.77
CA ILE A 350 8.92 -11.40 19.00
C ILE A 350 10.15 -12.25 18.71
N ASN A 351 10.11 -13.51 19.10
CA ASN A 351 11.24 -14.44 19.02
C ASN A 351 10.97 -15.51 17.95
N GLY A 352 11.56 -15.35 16.76
CA GLY A 352 11.35 -16.30 15.67
C GLY A 352 9.87 -16.44 15.29
N GLY A 353 9.11 -15.33 15.31
CA GLY A 353 7.70 -15.31 14.95
C GLY A 353 7.48 -15.88 13.55
N THR A 354 6.46 -16.71 13.42
CA THR A 354 6.11 -17.39 12.17
C THR A 354 4.65 -17.13 11.82
N ARG A 355 4.35 -16.87 10.55
CA ARG A 355 3.00 -16.80 10.01
C ARG A 355 2.99 -17.42 8.63
N ASP A 356 2.44 -18.62 8.53
CA ASP A 356 2.36 -19.41 7.30
C ASP A 356 0.90 -19.47 6.85
N ARG A 357 0.68 -19.19 5.57
CA ARG A 357 -0.64 -19.24 4.93
C ARG A 357 -0.60 -20.15 3.72
N MET A 358 -1.61 -20.99 3.57
CA MET A 358 -1.84 -21.81 2.39
C MET A 358 -3.29 -21.67 1.96
N ALA A 359 -3.52 -21.38 0.71
CA ALA A 359 -4.86 -21.20 0.19
C ALA A 359 -5.09 -21.95 -1.10
N LEU A 360 -6.33 -22.40 -1.28
CA LEU A 360 -6.88 -22.92 -2.52
C LEU A 360 -8.06 -22.04 -2.92
N PHE A 361 -8.20 -21.75 -4.21
CA PHE A 361 -9.35 -20.99 -4.71
C PHE A 361 -9.85 -21.50 -6.04
N ALA A 362 -11.15 -21.27 -6.27
CA ALA A 362 -11.80 -21.42 -7.56
C ALA A 362 -12.71 -20.22 -7.80
N GLU A 363 -12.67 -19.67 -9.00
CA GLU A 363 -13.42 -18.48 -9.41
C GLU A 363 -13.91 -18.68 -10.83
N TRP A 364 -15.20 -18.49 -11.05
CA TRP A 364 -15.83 -18.64 -12.34
C TRP A 364 -16.42 -17.31 -12.80
N GLU A 365 -15.93 -16.84 -13.93
CA GLU A 365 -16.44 -15.67 -14.64
C GLU A 365 -17.18 -16.12 -15.88
N HIS A 366 -18.40 -15.62 -16.07
CA HIS A 366 -19.25 -16.02 -17.18
C HIS A 366 -20.05 -14.85 -17.76
N LYS A 367 -19.95 -14.67 -19.07
CA LYS A 367 -20.81 -13.78 -19.87
C LYS A 367 -22.09 -14.53 -20.18
N LEU A 368 -23.17 -14.21 -19.47
CA LEU A 368 -24.49 -14.81 -19.71
C LEU A 368 -25.05 -14.42 -21.09
N ASP A 369 -24.83 -13.17 -21.46
CA ASP A 369 -25.16 -12.59 -22.76
C ASP A 369 -24.29 -11.33 -23.01
N ALA A 370 -24.61 -10.56 -24.07
CA ALA A 370 -23.89 -9.33 -24.40
C ALA A 370 -23.97 -8.24 -23.31
N ARG A 371 -24.92 -8.32 -22.40
CA ARG A 371 -25.18 -7.29 -21.35
C ARG A 371 -24.78 -7.75 -19.95
N TRP A 372 -24.81 -9.04 -19.67
CA TRP A 372 -24.60 -9.57 -18.34
C TRP A 372 -23.31 -10.37 -18.23
N THR A 373 -22.52 -10.01 -17.24
CA THR A 373 -21.35 -10.80 -16.80
C THR A 373 -21.45 -11.06 -15.32
N THR A 374 -21.15 -12.28 -14.92
CA THR A 374 -21.16 -12.70 -13.51
C THR A 374 -19.82 -13.27 -13.13
N LEU A 375 -19.45 -13.10 -11.87
CA LEU A 375 -18.27 -13.71 -11.25
C LEU A 375 -18.67 -14.28 -9.92
N VAL A 376 -18.35 -15.56 -9.68
CA VAL A 376 -18.50 -16.21 -8.38
C VAL A 376 -17.22 -16.92 -8.01
N GLY A 377 -16.85 -16.86 -6.76
CA GLY A 377 -15.59 -17.47 -6.30
C GLY A 377 -15.63 -17.91 -4.85
N VAL A 378 -14.86 -18.93 -4.55
CA VAL A 378 -14.61 -19.46 -3.21
C VAL A 378 -13.12 -19.65 -2.98
N ARG A 379 -12.65 -19.31 -1.79
CA ARG A 379 -11.28 -19.54 -1.32
C ARG A 379 -11.32 -20.12 0.09
N ASP A 380 -10.54 -21.17 0.29
CA ASP A 380 -10.23 -21.72 1.60
C ASP A 380 -8.79 -21.41 1.94
N GLU A 381 -8.53 -20.90 3.15
CA GLU A 381 -7.19 -20.46 3.56
C GLU A 381 -6.90 -20.89 4.99
N LEU A 382 -5.83 -21.67 5.16
CA LEU A 382 -5.28 -22.08 6.44
C LEU A 382 -4.14 -21.14 6.83
N VAL A 383 -4.25 -20.52 8.01
CA VAL A 383 -3.24 -19.64 8.58
C VAL A 383 -2.70 -20.24 9.88
N LYS A 384 -1.39 -20.43 9.97
CA LYS A 384 -0.70 -20.88 11.17
C LYS A 384 0.26 -19.81 11.65
N SER A 385 0.21 -19.45 12.92
CA SER A 385 1.12 -18.49 13.53
C SER A 385 1.66 -19.00 14.86
N ASP A 386 2.91 -18.64 15.17
CA ASP A 386 3.60 -19.02 16.40
C ASP A 386 4.73 -18.06 16.73
N THR A 387 5.22 -18.08 17.97
CA THR A 387 6.43 -17.37 18.42
C THR A 387 7.09 -18.12 19.56
N GLY A 388 8.43 -17.97 19.70
CA GLY A 388 9.14 -18.51 20.86
C GLY A 388 8.99 -17.65 22.12
N ASN A 389 9.68 -18.05 23.19
CA ASN A 389 9.69 -17.32 24.45
C ASN A 389 10.27 -15.92 24.32
N VAL A 390 9.71 -14.98 25.04
CA VAL A 390 10.06 -13.56 25.06
C VAL A 390 10.84 -13.20 26.32
N GLN A 391 11.46 -11.99 26.32
CA GLN A 391 12.35 -11.60 27.42
C GLN A 391 12.32 -10.08 27.66
N SER A 392 12.22 -9.68 28.93
CA SER A 392 12.38 -8.28 29.36
C SER A 392 13.85 -7.86 29.46
N TYR A 393 14.12 -6.55 29.50
CA TYR A 393 15.48 -6.00 29.67
C TYR A 393 16.16 -6.43 30.96
N GLY A 394 15.42 -6.64 32.05
CA GLY A 394 15.99 -6.96 33.34
C GLY A 394 15.00 -7.45 34.37
N THR A 395 15.45 -7.62 35.61
CA THR A 395 14.66 -8.12 36.75
C THR A 395 14.54 -7.08 37.88
N ASN A 396 15.05 -5.86 37.67
CA ASN A 396 14.95 -4.78 38.64
C ASN A 396 13.52 -4.20 38.72
N MET A 397 13.23 -3.37 39.71
CA MET A 397 11.90 -2.80 39.92
C MET A 397 11.35 -2.04 38.71
N MET A 398 12.21 -1.37 37.92
CA MET A 398 11.76 -0.62 36.73
C MET A 398 11.33 -1.54 35.59
N ASN A 399 11.87 -2.75 35.53
CA ASN A 399 11.52 -3.78 34.53
C ASN A 399 10.46 -4.78 35.02
N LEU A 400 9.99 -4.65 36.26
CA LEU A 400 9.07 -5.61 36.88
C LEU A 400 7.74 -5.77 36.09
N PRO A 401 7.11 -4.71 35.53
CA PRO A 401 5.92 -4.86 34.72
C PRO A 401 6.16 -5.73 33.48
N ASP A 402 7.29 -5.53 32.80
CA ASP A 402 7.67 -6.32 31.62
C ASP A 402 8.11 -7.73 31.99
N LEU A 403 8.83 -7.92 33.12
CA LEU A 403 9.21 -9.25 33.60
C LEU A 403 7.99 -10.11 33.91
N ASN A 404 7.00 -9.55 34.61
CA ASN A 404 5.78 -10.25 34.95
C ASN A 404 4.94 -10.58 33.68
N ALA A 405 4.89 -9.62 32.75
CA ALA A 405 4.19 -9.82 31.47
C ALA A 405 4.87 -10.90 30.62
N ALA A 406 6.22 -10.91 30.54
CA ALA A 406 6.98 -11.96 29.84
C ALA A 406 6.75 -13.33 30.45
N ASN A 407 6.79 -13.45 31.79
CA ASN A 407 6.54 -14.72 32.46
C ASN A 407 5.12 -15.22 32.23
N ALA A 408 4.12 -14.33 32.27
CA ALA A 408 2.72 -14.68 31.99
C ALA A 408 2.52 -15.10 30.51
N PHE A 409 3.18 -14.41 29.58
CA PHE A 409 3.14 -14.75 28.16
C PHE A 409 3.79 -16.10 27.90
N ASN A 410 5.02 -16.33 28.40
CA ASN A 410 5.78 -17.57 28.20
C ASN A 410 5.12 -18.81 28.84
N ALA A 411 4.22 -18.62 29.80
CA ALA A 411 3.46 -19.70 30.42
C ALA A 411 2.25 -20.19 29.57
N ARG A 412 1.96 -19.51 28.45
CA ARG A 412 0.85 -19.83 27.54
C ARG A 412 1.36 -20.56 26.31
N GLU A 413 0.48 -21.32 25.67
CA GLU A 413 0.71 -21.83 24.33
C GLU A 413 0.57 -20.68 23.31
N HIS A 414 1.56 -20.56 22.39
CA HIS A 414 1.61 -19.48 21.41
C HIS A 414 1.04 -19.90 20.05
N ALA A 415 1.16 -21.18 19.69
CA ALA A 415 0.70 -21.68 18.40
C ALA A 415 -0.80 -21.40 18.19
N ARG A 416 -1.16 -20.86 17.04
CA ARG A 416 -2.54 -20.59 16.62
C ARG A 416 -2.75 -21.05 15.19
N THR A 417 -3.96 -21.55 14.96
CA THR A 417 -4.40 -22.00 13.64
C THR A 417 -5.78 -21.43 13.37
N ASP A 418 -5.91 -20.71 12.26
CA ASP A 418 -7.18 -20.16 11.77
C ASP A 418 -7.52 -20.82 10.43
N ASN A 419 -8.79 -21.16 10.23
CA ASN A 419 -9.31 -21.60 8.94
C ASN A 419 -10.33 -20.57 8.43
N ASN A 420 -10.06 -20.02 7.26
CA ASN A 420 -10.73 -18.87 6.68
C ASN A 420 -11.41 -19.26 5.36
N ILE A 421 -12.68 -18.90 5.20
CA ILE A 421 -13.40 -19.11 3.94
C ILE A 421 -13.82 -17.77 3.40
N ASP A 422 -13.39 -17.44 2.18
CA ASP A 422 -13.79 -16.25 1.43
C ASP A 422 -14.77 -16.62 0.32
N LEU A 423 -15.77 -15.77 0.12
CA LEU A 423 -16.75 -15.88 -0.95
C LEU A 423 -16.83 -14.54 -1.69
N THR A 424 -16.97 -14.58 -3.00
CA THR A 424 -17.25 -13.40 -3.83
C THR A 424 -18.33 -13.74 -4.84
N ALA A 425 -19.32 -12.86 -4.96
CA ALA A 425 -20.32 -12.90 -6.01
C ALA A 425 -20.49 -11.49 -6.58
N LEU A 426 -20.32 -11.32 -7.87
CA LEU A 426 -20.41 -10.06 -8.59
C LEU A 426 -21.27 -10.24 -9.84
N ALA A 427 -22.13 -9.26 -10.12
CA ALA A 427 -22.86 -9.16 -11.36
C ALA A 427 -22.64 -7.77 -11.98
N ARG A 428 -22.34 -7.75 -13.26
CA ARG A 428 -22.19 -6.55 -14.09
C ARG A 428 -23.24 -6.54 -15.17
N PHE A 429 -23.96 -5.45 -15.30
CA PHE A 429 -24.96 -5.20 -16.31
C PHE A 429 -24.61 -3.98 -17.14
N ALA A 430 -24.38 -4.15 -18.44
CA ALA A 430 -24.12 -3.11 -19.41
C ALA A 430 -25.30 -3.06 -20.41
N PRO A 431 -26.37 -2.29 -20.14
CA PRO A 431 -27.55 -2.22 -21.02
C PRO A 431 -27.24 -1.64 -22.38
N ASP A 432 -26.24 -0.78 -22.46
CA ASP A 432 -25.75 -0.09 -23.66
C ASP A 432 -24.29 0.34 -23.47
N ASP A 433 -23.68 0.92 -24.50
CA ASP A 433 -22.26 1.36 -24.51
C ASP A 433 -21.98 2.59 -23.64
N GLY A 434 -22.99 3.19 -23.02
CA GLY A 434 -22.87 4.39 -22.19
C GLY A 434 -23.18 4.16 -20.71
N ARG A 435 -23.55 2.95 -20.32
CA ARG A 435 -23.94 2.66 -18.93
C ARG A 435 -23.45 1.31 -18.47
N THR A 436 -22.89 1.28 -17.27
CA THR A 436 -22.56 0.03 -16.59
C THR A 436 -23.07 0.08 -15.16
N VAL A 437 -23.73 -0.97 -14.72
CA VAL A 437 -24.15 -1.16 -13.33
C VAL A 437 -23.49 -2.43 -12.83
N GLU A 438 -22.78 -2.30 -11.70
CA GLU A 438 -22.19 -3.46 -11.02
C GLU A 438 -22.77 -3.54 -9.63
N PHE A 439 -23.02 -4.76 -9.18
CA PHE A 439 -23.34 -4.98 -7.80
C PHE A 439 -22.77 -6.31 -7.34
N GLY A 440 -22.37 -6.37 -6.05
CA GLY A 440 -21.76 -7.57 -5.53
C GLY A 440 -21.81 -7.71 -4.03
N TYR A 441 -21.55 -8.94 -3.62
CA TYR A 441 -21.36 -9.34 -2.24
C TYR A 441 -20.01 -10.05 -2.09
N ALA A 442 -19.28 -9.72 -1.02
CA ALA A 442 -18.10 -10.46 -0.62
C ALA A 442 -18.13 -10.79 0.88
N ARG A 443 -17.85 -12.04 1.22
CA ARG A 443 -17.42 -12.45 2.55
C ARG A 443 -15.91 -12.62 2.51
N LYS A 444 -15.18 -11.79 3.26
CA LYS A 444 -13.72 -11.78 3.31
C LYS A 444 -13.23 -11.96 4.72
N THR A 445 -12.10 -12.63 4.89
CA THR A 445 -11.50 -12.94 6.18
C THR A 445 -10.08 -12.43 6.29
N ARG A 446 -9.64 -12.10 7.51
CA ARG A 446 -8.26 -11.76 7.83
C ARG A 446 -7.89 -12.32 9.20
N SER A 447 -6.86 -13.13 9.26
CA SER A 447 -6.27 -13.56 10.52
C SER A 447 -5.41 -12.47 11.15
N PRO A 448 -5.33 -12.38 12.48
CA PRO A 448 -4.44 -11.44 13.18
C PRO A 448 -3.00 -11.57 12.70
N ASN A 449 -2.28 -10.44 12.66
CA ASN A 449 -0.86 -10.44 12.39
C ASN A 449 -0.03 -10.79 13.63
N LEU A 450 1.31 -10.87 13.48
CA LEU A 450 2.19 -11.27 14.58
C LEU A 450 2.20 -10.24 15.72
N TYR A 451 2.12 -8.95 15.42
CA TYR A 451 2.10 -7.92 16.45
C TYR A 451 0.76 -7.85 17.19
N GLU A 452 -0.36 -7.98 16.48
CA GLU A 452 -1.69 -8.01 17.09
C GLU A 452 -1.83 -9.17 18.10
N ARG A 453 -1.18 -10.32 17.84
CA ARG A 453 -1.23 -11.48 18.73
C ARG A 453 -0.14 -11.50 19.79
N TYR A 454 1.11 -11.15 19.46
CA TYR A 454 2.29 -11.58 20.22
C TYR A 454 3.04 -10.46 20.92
N THR A 455 2.69 -9.18 20.77
CA THR A 455 3.26 -8.12 21.61
C THR A 455 2.76 -8.29 23.06
N TRP A 456 3.65 -8.14 24.03
CA TRP A 456 3.36 -8.50 25.41
C TRP A 456 3.75 -7.45 26.44
N GLY A 457 4.66 -6.53 26.14
CA GLY A 457 5.24 -5.57 27.06
C GLY A 457 4.23 -4.60 27.67
N ARG A 458 4.38 -4.32 28.95
CA ARG A 458 3.52 -3.40 29.72
C ARG A 458 4.31 -2.32 30.46
N GLY A 459 5.63 -2.31 30.34
CA GLY A 459 6.51 -1.31 30.90
C GLY A 459 6.55 -0.01 30.09
N GLY A 460 7.00 1.07 30.71
CA GLY A 460 7.02 2.40 30.08
C GLY A 460 7.85 2.49 28.79
N MET A 461 8.83 1.61 28.61
CA MET A 461 9.61 1.53 27.37
C MET A 461 8.83 0.79 26.29
N ALA A 462 8.28 -0.38 26.59
CA ALA A 462 7.49 -1.16 25.66
C ALA A 462 6.31 -0.36 25.09
N MET A 463 5.62 0.41 25.93
CA MET A 463 4.52 1.30 25.54
C MET A 463 4.92 2.36 24.51
N ARG A 464 6.18 2.78 24.47
CA ARG A 464 6.66 3.76 23.49
C ARG A 464 7.23 3.13 22.23
N MET A 465 7.62 1.88 22.29
CA MET A 465 8.26 1.18 21.18
C MET A 465 7.26 0.47 20.28
N THR A 466 6.07 0.16 20.79
CA THR A 466 4.97 -0.42 20.01
C THR A 466 3.83 0.59 19.93
N ASN A 467 3.93 1.52 19.00
CA ASN A 467 2.95 2.56 18.70
C ASN A 467 2.28 2.26 17.35
N TRP A 468 0.97 2.24 17.32
CA TRP A 468 0.22 1.82 16.14
C TRP A 468 -0.38 3.03 15.41
N PHE A 469 -0.02 3.22 14.16
CA PHE A 469 -0.57 4.28 13.29
C PHE A 469 -0.46 5.73 13.79
N GLY A 470 0.55 6.05 14.59
CA GLY A 470 0.82 7.42 14.99
C GLY A 470 -0.23 8.05 15.90
N ASP A 471 -0.89 7.27 16.74
CA ASP A 471 -1.89 7.77 17.70
C ASP A 471 -1.30 8.16 19.05
N GLY A 472 -0.03 7.91 19.28
CA GLY A 472 0.66 8.19 20.54
C GLY A 472 0.32 7.25 21.68
N SER A 473 -0.39 6.14 21.42
CA SER A 473 -0.71 5.08 22.37
C SER A 473 0.31 3.95 22.30
N GLY A 474 0.43 3.14 23.37
CA GLY A 474 1.17 1.89 23.36
C GLY A 474 0.23 0.70 23.25
N TYR A 475 0.71 -0.40 22.66
CA TYR A 475 -0.14 -1.55 22.36
C TYR A 475 0.37 -2.85 22.95
N VAL A 476 -0.56 -3.68 23.42
CA VAL A 476 -0.34 -5.06 23.88
C VAL A 476 -1.16 -6.00 23.01
N GLY A 477 -0.56 -7.08 22.57
CA GLY A 477 -1.20 -8.13 21.81
C GLY A 477 -2.18 -8.96 22.62
N ASN A 478 -2.89 -9.82 21.91
CA ASN A 478 -3.83 -10.74 22.51
C ASN A 478 -3.81 -12.07 21.76
N LEU A 479 -3.33 -13.12 22.44
CA LEU A 479 -3.23 -14.48 21.90
C LEU A 479 -4.60 -15.07 21.51
N ASP A 480 -5.70 -14.56 22.07
CA ASP A 480 -7.05 -15.12 21.90
C ASP A 480 -7.85 -14.41 20.79
N LEU A 481 -7.20 -13.54 20.01
CA LEU A 481 -7.83 -12.88 18.86
C LEU A 481 -8.34 -13.89 17.83
N LYS A 482 -9.57 -13.65 17.39
CA LYS A 482 -10.22 -14.37 16.28
C LYS A 482 -10.00 -13.62 14.96
N PRO A 483 -10.05 -14.33 13.81
CA PRO A 483 -10.07 -13.68 12.51
C PRO A 483 -11.22 -12.69 12.35
N GLU A 484 -10.92 -11.58 11.66
CA GLU A 484 -11.94 -10.64 11.18
C GLU A 484 -12.73 -11.27 10.02
N ILE A 485 -14.03 -11.05 9.98
CA ILE A 485 -14.91 -11.53 8.91
C ILE A 485 -15.76 -10.35 8.42
N ALA A 486 -15.44 -9.82 7.25
CA ALA A 486 -16.19 -8.74 6.63
C ALA A 486 -17.22 -9.27 5.63
N ASN A 487 -18.47 -8.89 5.81
CA ASN A 487 -19.55 -9.09 4.86
C ASN A 487 -19.84 -7.74 4.19
N THR A 488 -19.44 -7.60 2.93
CA THR A 488 -19.50 -6.35 2.19
C THR A 488 -20.50 -6.42 1.06
N LEU A 489 -21.37 -5.43 0.97
CA LEU A 489 -22.22 -5.14 -0.17
C LEU A 489 -21.71 -3.86 -0.84
N SER A 490 -21.57 -3.85 -2.14
CA SER A 490 -21.20 -2.67 -2.92
C SER A 490 -21.96 -2.67 -4.24
N GLY A 491 -22.36 -1.48 -4.67
CA GLY A 491 -22.95 -1.26 -5.97
C GLY A 491 -22.23 -0.09 -6.66
N THR A 492 -22.07 -0.17 -7.97
CA THR A 492 -21.50 0.92 -8.77
C THR A 492 -22.43 1.22 -9.93
N VAL A 493 -22.68 2.50 -10.15
CA VAL A 493 -23.31 2.98 -11.38
C VAL A 493 -22.30 3.86 -12.09
N ASP A 494 -22.01 3.53 -13.34
CA ASP A 494 -21.05 4.22 -14.19
C ASP A 494 -21.75 4.66 -15.47
N TRP A 495 -21.91 5.96 -15.66
CA TRP A 495 -22.34 6.60 -16.89
C TRP A 495 -21.12 7.14 -17.60
N HIS A 496 -20.96 6.80 -18.88
CA HIS A 496 -19.78 7.17 -19.63
C HIS A 496 -20.09 7.36 -21.13
N SER A 497 -19.19 8.04 -21.85
CA SER A 497 -19.28 8.10 -23.30
C SER A 497 -18.95 6.74 -23.91
N ALA A 498 -19.65 6.41 -25.00
CA ALA A 498 -19.29 5.26 -25.83
C ALA A 498 -17.91 5.42 -26.51
N ASP A 499 -17.53 6.69 -26.78
CA ASP A 499 -16.22 7.02 -27.35
C ASP A 499 -15.15 7.08 -26.26
N SER A 500 -13.99 6.50 -26.54
CA SER A 500 -12.83 6.52 -25.67
C SER A 500 -11.64 7.29 -26.28
N GLU A 501 -10.86 7.98 -25.44
CA GLU A 501 -9.58 8.55 -25.83
C GLU A 501 -8.53 7.44 -25.95
N GLY A 502 -7.99 7.23 -27.14
CA GLY A 502 -6.93 6.25 -27.38
C GLY A 502 -7.37 4.93 -28.00
N GLY A 503 -8.60 4.83 -28.49
CA GLY A 503 -9.14 3.64 -29.16
C GLY A 503 -9.80 2.65 -28.17
N GLU A 504 -10.03 1.44 -28.62
CA GLU A 504 -10.61 0.35 -27.84
C GLU A 504 -9.83 0.14 -26.52
N GLY A 505 -10.51 0.11 -25.37
CA GLY A 505 -9.90 0.03 -24.04
C GLY A 505 -9.35 1.37 -23.49
N GLY A 506 -9.59 2.50 -24.14
CA GLY A 506 -9.19 3.84 -23.69
C GLY A 506 -10.05 4.39 -22.55
N VAL A 507 -9.65 5.55 -21.99
CA VAL A 507 -10.44 6.26 -20.99
C VAL A 507 -11.64 6.93 -21.68
N PRO A 508 -12.90 6.76 -21.20
CA PRO A 508 -14.06 7.45 -21.75
C PRO A 508 -13.83 8.97 -21.81
N ARG A 509 -14.35 9.64 -22.84
CA ARG A 509 -14.27 11.10 -22.97
C ARG A 509 -14.91 11.79 -21.76
N TRP A 510 -16.04 11.25 -21.31
CA TRP A 510 -16.66 11.68 -20.06
C TRP A 510 -17.18 10.45 -19.29
N PHE A 511 -17.18 10.57 -17.98
CA PHE A 511 -17.84 9.60 -17.09
C PHE A 511 -18.28 10.26 -15.79
N VAL A 512 -19.30 9.66 -15.18
CA VAL A 512 -19.73 9.90 -13.78
C VAL A 512 -19.97 8.54 -13.16
N LYS A 513 -19.22 8.26 -12.10
CA LYS A 513 -19.26 7.00 -11.37
C LYS A 513 -19.64 7.23 -9.91
N LEU A 514 -20.60 6.45 -9.40
CA LEU A 514 -21.03 6.45 -8.00
C LEU A 514 -20.93 5.04 -7.44
N THR A 515 -20.32 4.91 -6.25
CA THR A 515 -20.11 3.61 -5.61
C THR A 515 -20.47 3.69 -4.12
N PRO A 516 -21.72 3.44 -3.71
CA PRO A 516 -22.08 3.17 -2.33
C PRO A 516 -21.57 1.80 -1.90
N TYR A 517 -21.22 1.69 -0.61
CA TYR A 517 -20.79 0.45 0.00
C TYR A 517 -21.21 0.36 1.48
N PHE A 518 -21.38 -0.87 1.95
CA PHE A 518 -21.62 -1.21 3.34
C PHE A 518 -20.88 -2.50 3.70
N SER A 519 -20.18 -2.49 4.82
CA SER A 519 -19.42 -3.62 5.36
C SER A 519 -19.79 -3.86 6.81
N TYR A 520 -20.29 -5.05 7.14
CA TYR A 520 -20.40 -5.52 8.52
C TYR A 520 -19.22 -6.44 8.80
N VAL A 521 -18.39 -6.06 9.78
CA VAL A 521 -17.20 -6.82 10.15
C VAL A 521 -17.40 -7.44 11.52
N GLN A 522 -17.49 -8.76 11.54
CA GLN A 522 -17.46 -9.54 12.77
C GLN A 522 -16.03 -9.67 13.26
N ASN A 523 -15.84 -9.61 14.57
CA ASN A 523 -14.51 -9.72 15.21
C ASN A 523 -13.51 -8.69 14.71
N TYR A 524 -13.91 -7.49 14.30
CA TYR A 524 -13.00 -6.41 13.93
C TYR A 524 -11.94 -6.23 15.03
N ILE A 525 -10.67 -6.28 14.67
CA ILE A 525 -9.58 -6.15 15.64
C ILE A 525 -9.36 -4.67 15.93
N ASP A 526 -9.89 -4.24 17.05
CA ASP A 526 -9.71 -2.91 17.62
C ASP A 526 -8.88 -3.00 18.89
N ALA A 527 -8.90 -2.00 19.76
CA ALA A 527 -8.17 -2.03 21.01
C ALA A 527 -8.94 -1.35 22.15
N ASP A 528 -8.84 -1.95 23.34
CA ASP A 528 -9.45 -1.45 24.57
C ASP A 528 -8.39 -0.84 25.51
N VAL A 529 -8.78 0.19 26.27
CA VAL A 529 -7.90 0.85 27.22
C VAL A 529 -7.66 -0.06 28.41
N VAL A 530 -6.41 -0.46 28.65
CA VAL A 530 -6.00 -1.27 29.81
C VAL A 530 -5.07 -0.54 30.76
N GLY A 531 -4.65 0.68 30.42
CA GLY A 531 -3.81 1.53 31.25
C GLY A 531 -3.54 2.89 30.61
N SER A 532 -2.74 3.71 31.25
CA SER A 532 -2.30 5.01 30.74
C SER A 532 -0.88 5.33 31.15
N PHE A 533 -0.22 6.23 30.42
CA PHE A 533 1.12 6.72 30.69
C PHE A 533 1.27 8.18 30.25
N ASN A 534 2.31 8.84 30.72
CA ASN A 534 2.64 10.20 30.28
C ASN A 534 3.59 10.14 29.08
N THR A 535 3.18 10.69 27.96
CA THR A 535 3.98 10.77 26.73
C THR A 535 5.24 11.58 26.99
N TYR A 536 6.41 10.98 26.78
CA TYR A 536 7.73 11.57 27.12
C TYR A 536 7.86 12.10 28.55
N GLY A 537 7.06 11.60 29.51
CA GLY A 537 7.04 12.12 30.87
C GLY A 537 6.26 13.43 31.05
N VAL A 538 5.54 13.90 30.04
CA VAL A 538 4.72 15.12 30.08
C VAL A 538 3.34 14.79 30.61
N ALA A 539 3.02 15.24 31.83
CA ALA A 539 1.74 14.95 32.48
C ALA A 539 0.51 15.51 31.72
N ALA A 540 0.69 16.60 30.97
CA ALA A 540 -0.37 17.20 30.14
C ALA A 540 -0.64 16.46 28.83
N ALA A 541 0.19 15.49 28.47
CA ALA A 541 0.05 14.71 27.26
C ALA A 541 -0.04 13.20 27.58
N PRO A 542 -1.15 12.73 28.17
CA PRO A 542 -1.30 11.33 28.50
C PRO A 542 -1.53 10.50 27.23
N GLY A 543 -0.84 9.35 27.15
CA GLY A 543 -1.09 8.26 26.20
C GLY A 543 -1.87 7.13 26.87
N ASN A 544 -2.51 6.31 26.09
CA ASN A 544 -3.19 5.10 26.57
C ASN A 544 -2.35 3.85 26.29
N LEU A 545 -2.35 2.90 27.22
CA LEU A 545 -1.96 1.53 26.95
C LEU A 545 -3.22 0.79 26.48
N LEU A 546 -3.18 0.30 25.28
CA LEU A 546 -4.27 -0.37 24.60
C LEU A 546 -3.95 -1.86 24.44
N GLN A 547 -4.94 -2.72 24.57
CA GLN A 547 -4.83 -4.15 24.27
C GLN A 547 -5.75 -4.49 23.11
N PHE A 548 -5.22 -5.20 22.12
CA PHE A 548 -6.03 -5.65 20.98
C PHE A 548 -7.18 -6.55 21.43
N ALA A 549 -8.37 -6.28 20.88
CA ALA A 549 -9.60 -6.98 21.21
C ALA A 549 -10.50 -7.07 19.96
N ASN A 550 -11.30 -8.13 19.91
CA ASN A 550 -12.29 -8.28 18.84
C ASN A 550 -13.59 -7.55 19.22
N HIS A 551 -14.11 -6.75 18.31
CA HIS A 551 -15.41 -6.09 18.37
C HIS A 551 -16.14 -6.27 17.03
N ASP A 552 -17.44 -6.17 17.01
CA ASP A 552 -18.15 -6.08 15.75
C ASP A 552 -18.21 -4.61 15.31
N ALA A 553 -18.05 -4.38 14.01
CA ALA A 553 -18.02 -3.04 13.45
C ALA A 553 -18.85 -2.91 12.16
N ARG A 554 -19.24 -1.68 11.85
CA ARG A 554 -19.91 -1.31 10.60
C ARG A 554 -19.11 -0.20 9.94
N LEU A 555 -18.77 -0.39 8.65
CA LEU A 555 -18.16 0.61 7.80
C LEU A 555 -19.09 0.85 6.61
N TYR A 556 -19.34 2.10 6.26
CA TYR A 556 -20.17 2.46 5.13
C TYR A 556 -19.82 3.82 4.57
N GLY A 557 -20.15 4.03 3.32
CA GLY A 557 -19.86 5.29 2.65
C GLY A 557 -20.33 5.30 1.22
N ILE A 558 -19.95 6.37 0.55
CA ILE A 558 -20.16 6.54 -0.88
C ILE A 558 -18.95 7.23 -1.49
N ASN A 559 -18.53 6.74 -2.64
CA ASN A 559 -17.48 7.33 -3.46
C ASN A 559 -18.07 7.80 -4.78
N ALA A 560 -17.58 8.94 -5.27
CA ALA A 560 -17.90 9.48 -6.58
C ALA A 560 -16.63 9.83 -7.34
N SER A 561 -16.65 9.70 -8.66
CA SER A 561 -15.62 10.25 -9.53
C SER A 561 -16.24 10.69 -10.85
N TRP A 562 -15.61 11.67 -11.48
CA TRP A 562 -16.12 12.23 -12.71
C TRP A 562 -15.00 12.79 -13.61
N LYS A 563 -15.24 12.76 -14.90
CA LYS A 563 -14.56 13.53 -15.93
C LYS A 563 -15.63 14.08 -16.86
N TRP A 564 -15.68 15.39 -17.04
CA TRP A 564 -16.66 16.07 -17.87
C TRP A 564 -15.98 17.10 -18.76
N PRO A 565 -16.05 17.00 -20.11
CA PRO A 565 -15.53 18.00 -21.01
C PRO A 565 -16.35 19.28 -20.91
N LEU A 566 -15.69 20.42 -20.70
CA LEU A 566 -16.33 21.71 -20.60
C LEU A 566 -16.21 22.50 -21.90
N LEU A 567 -15.05 22.42 -22.56
CA LEU A 567 -14.74 23.19 -23.75
C LEU A 567 -13.75 22.43 -24.62
N GLN A 568 -13.96 22.50 -25.92
CA GLN A 568 -12.99 22.09 -26.94
C GLN A 568 -12.94 23.16 -28.01
N SER A 569 -11.79 23.78 -28.23
CA SER A 569 -11.59 24.81 -29.26
C SER A 569 -10.13 24.86 -29.70
N ASP A 570 -9.88 25.37 -30.93
CA ASP A 570 -8.52 25.49 -31.47
C ASP A 570 -7.65 26.42 -30.61
N GLY A 571 -8.22 27.48 -30.05
CA GLY A 571 -7.50 28.48 -29.23
C GLY A 571 -7.18 28.02 -27.81
N MET A 572 -8.11 27.32 -27.16
CA MET A 572 -7.97 26.92 -25.74
C MET A 572 -7.62 25.44 -25.58
N GLY A 573 -7.69 24.62 -26.64
CA GLY A 573 -7.57 23.17 -26.54
C GLY A 573 -8.77 22.53 -25.89
N GLU A 574 -8.57 21.39 -25.25
CA GLU A 574 -9.58 20.67 -24.47
C GLU A 574 -9.50 21.09 -23.00
N ILE A 575 -10.63 21.48 -22.43
CA ILE A 575 -10.77 21.73 -20.97
C ILE A 575 -11.79 20.74 -20.42
N ALA A 576 -11.36 19.96 -19.43
CA ALA A 576 -12.20 18.99 -18.73
C ALA A 576 -12.28 19.30 -17.23
N PHE A 577 -13.47 19.12 -16.65
CA PHE A 577 -13.68 19.11 -15.21
C PHE A 577 -13.58 17.68 -14.70
N THR A 578 -12.60 17.43 -13.85
CA THR A 578 -12.32 16.09 -13.30
C THR A 578 -12.39 16.13 -11.79
N GLY A 579 -12.64 15.00 -11.16
CA GLY A 579 -12.55 14.95 -9.73
C GLY A 579 -13.02 13.65 -9.09
N LYS A 580 -12.92 13.66 -7.77
CA LYS A 580 -13.45 12.62 -6.90
C LYS A 580 -14.06 13.24 -5.65
N ALA A 581 -15.00 12.54 -5.05
CA ALA A 581 -15.54 12.85 -3.73
C ALA A 581 -15.81 11.57 -2.96
N GLY A 582 -15.77 11.65 -1.63
CA GLY A 582 -16.06 10.49 -0.80
C GLY A 582 -16.36 10.85 0.64
N ILE A 583 -17.01 9.92 1.31
CA ILE A 583 -17.24 9.95 2.75
C ILE A 583 -17.23 8.53 3.29
N THR A 584 -16.53 8.33 4.39
CA THR A 584 -16.45 7.04 5.09
C THR A 584 -16.92 7.22 6.53
N ARG A 585 -17.71 6.28 7.01
CA ARG A 585 -18.14 6.17 8.41
C ARG A 585 -17.80 4.78 8.92
N GLY A 586 -17.19 4.71 10.08
CA GLY A 586 -16.88 3.48 10.79
C GLY A 586 -17.27 3.57 12.24
N LYS A 587 -17.95 2.54 12.74
CA LYS A 587 -18.45 2.49 14.12
C LYS A 587 -18.38 1.05 14.64
N ARG A 588 -17.97 0.89 15.91
CA ARG A 588 -18.19 -0.35 16.66
C ARG A 588 -19.68 -0.53 16.96
N THR A 589 -20.16 -1.75 17.03
CA THR A 589 -21.59 -2.03 17.37
C THR A 589 -21.89 -1.83 18.85
N ASP A 590 -20.88 -1.97 19.71
CA ASP A 590 -20.93 -1.75 21.16
C ASP A 590 -20.67 -0.28 21.55
N GLY A 591 -20.43 0.59 20.58
CA GLY A 591 -20.21 2.04 20.76
C GLY A 591 -18.80 2.48 20.33
N GLY A 592 -18.66 3.80 20.12
CA GLY A 592 -17.40 4.40 19.66
C GLY A 592 -17.24 4.43 18.15
N ASN A 593 -16.42 5.36 17.68
CA ASN A 593 -16.03 5.49 16.27
C ASN A 593 -14.75 4.70 16.04
N LEU A 594 -14.55 4.22 14.81
CA LEU A 594 -13.30 3.61 14.40
C LEU A 594 -12.25 4.68 14.09
N TYR A 595 -11.00 4.32 14.31
CA TYR A 595 -9.82 5.16 14.04
C TYR A 595 -9.59 5.36 12.54
N HIS A 596 -9.05 6.53 12.16
CA HIS A 596 -8.65 6.86 10.78
C HIS A 596 -9.79 6.83 9.74
N MET A 597 -11.02 7.19 10.15
CA MET A 597 -12.11 7.36 9.19
C MET A 597 -11.99 8.72 8.49
N MET A 598 -11.87 8.72 7.15
CA MET A 598 -11.78 9.92 6.34
C MET A 598 -13.12 10.64 6.32
N PRO A 599 -13.20 11.95 6.74
CA PRO A 599 -14.44 12.72 6.64
C PRO A 599 -14.79 12.98 5.17
N PHE A 600 -15.92 13.67 4.91
CA PHE A 600 -16.26 14.11 3.57
C PHE A 600 -15.10 14.89 2.94
N ASN A 601 -14.71 14.48 1.74
CA ASN A 601 -13.61 15.09 0.99
C ASN A 601 -13.92 15.16 -0.50
N VAL A 602 -13.38 16.19 -1.14
CA VAL A 602 -13.55 16.44 -2.59
C VAL A 602 -12.24 16.93 -3.16
N LEU A 603 -11.78 16.27 -4.20
CA LEU A 603 -10.72 16.77 -5.09
C LEU A 603 -11.40 17.13 -6.42
N ALA A 604 -11.47 18.41 -6.74
CA ALA A 604 -12.00 18.92 -8.00
C ALA A 604 -10.89 19.58 -8.80
N ALA A 605 -10.82 19.35 -10.10
CA ALA A 605 -9.77 19.90 -10.95
C ALA A 605 -10.29 20.33 -12.31
N LEU A 606 -9.73 21.42 -12.83
CA LEU A 606 -9.79 21.81 -14.23
C LEU A 606 -8.49 21.37 -14.92
N GLU A 607 -8.62 20.52 -15.91
CA GLU A 607 -7.50 20.04 -16.73
C GLU A 607 -7.61 20.60 -18.12
N GLN A 608 -6.55 21.29 -18.60
CA GLN A 608 -6.44 21.80 -19.95
C GLN A 608 -5.35 21.05 -20.71
N LYS A 609 -5.70 20.52 -21.88
CA LYS A 609 -4.75 19.96 -22.86
C LYS A 609 -4.73 20.85 -24.10
N ARG A 610 -3.58 21.48 -24.35
CA ARG A 610 -3.39 22.36 -25.51
C ARG A 610 -2.05 22.10 -26.18
N GLY A 611 -2.06 21.37 -27.29
CA GLY A 611 -0.84 20.96 -27.97
C GLY A 611 0.09 20.17 -27.03
N ALA A 612 1.29 20.72 -26.79
CA ALA A 612 2.28 20.11 -25.89
C ALA A 612 2.05 20.42 -24.39
N TRP A 613 1.11 21.31 -24.06
CA TRP A 613 0.81 21.72 -22.69
C TRP A 613 -0.28 20.86 -22.06
N ILE A 614 -0.06 20.48 -20.80
CA ILE A 614 -1.09 19.96 -19.89
C ILE A 614 -1.04 20.82 -18.64
N ASN A 615 -2.11 21.58 -18.40
CA ASN A 615 -2.28 22.42 -17.21
C ASN A 615 -3.38 21.87 -16.33
N ARG A 616 -3.21 21.93 -15.02
CA ARG A 616 -4.20 21.45 -14.06
C ARG A 616 -4.28 22.38 -12.86
N ALA A 617 -5.47 22.86 -12.57
CA ALA A 617 -5.80 23.58 -11.35
C ALA A 617 -6.66 22.68 -10.47
N GLU A 618 -6.20 22.39 -9.24
CA GLU A 618 -6.86 21.50 -8.29
C GLU A 618 -7.36 22.26 -7.06
N LEU A 619 -8.52 21.91 -6.59
CA LEU A 619 -9.08 22.29 -5.30
C LEU A 619 -9.28 21.01 -4.49
N ASP A 620 -8.62 20.91 -3.34
CA ASP A 620 -8.74 19.80 -2.40
C ASP A 620 -9.42 20.32 -1.14
N TYR A 621 -10.67 19.89 -0.92
CA TYR A 621 -11.47 20.23 0.25
C TYR A 621 -11.65 19.02 1.15
N VAL A 622 -11.40 19.21 2.44
CA VAL A 622 -11.63 18.20 3.48
C VAL A 622 -12.48 18.82 4.58
N ALA A 623 -13.58 18.17 4.91
CA ALA A 623 -14.49 18.62 5.95
C ALA A 623 -13.89 18.39 7.35
N ARG A 624 -14.42 19.11 8.33
CA ARG A 624 -14.04 18.92 9.75
C ARG A 624 -14.28 17.46 10.18
N LYS A 625 -13.29 16.86 10.83
CA LYS A 625 -13.40 15.54 11.46
C LYS A 625 -13.77 15.70 12.92
N THR A 626 -14.96 15.27 13.27
CA THR A 626 -15.48 15.29 14.66
C THR A 626 -15.82 13.89 15.19
N LEU A 627 -15.99 12.91 14.27
CA LEU A 627 -16.21 11.53 14.62
C LEU A 627 -14.84 10.85 14.75
N VAL A 628 -14.31 10.86 15.96
CA VAL A 628 -12.96 10.42 16.32
C VAL A 628 -13.00 9.23 17.27
N ASP A 629 -11.94 8.43 17.30
CA ASP A 629 -11.77 7.33 18.25
C ASP A 629 -11.31 7.89 19.61
N ALA A 630 -12.16 7.74 20.61
CA ALA A 630 -11.88 8.20 21.97
C ALA A 630 -10.84 7.35 22.69
N ASN A 631 -10.77 6.04 22.42
CA ASN A 631 -9.79 5.13 23.04
C ASN A 631 -8.37 5.49 22.62
N ARG A 632 -8.19 5.93 21.36
CA ARG A 632 -6.92 6.38 20.82
C ARG A 632 -6.67 7.87 20.99
N ARG A 633 -7.60 8.60 21.62
CA ARG A 633 -7.53 10.06 21.77
C ARG A 633 -7.28 10.76 20.44
N GLU A 634 -7.92 10.27 19.39
CA GLU A 634 -7.76 10.78 18.04
C GLU A 634 -8.11 12.28 17.97
N PRO A 635 -7.24 13.15 17.42
CA PRO A 635 -7.50 14.58 17.42
C PRO A 635 -8.62 14.94 16.44
N VAL A 636 -9.46 15.88 16.87
CA VAL A 636 -10.41 16.58 15.99
C VAL A 636 -9.62 17.50 15.07
N THR A 637 -9.88 17.45 13.75
CA THR A 637 -9.26 18.36 12.78
C THR A 637 -10.27 19.33 12.18
N ALA A 638 -9.83 20.57 11.93
CA ALA A 638 -10.65 21.58 11.27
C ALA A 638 -10.80 21.26 9.77
N SER A 639 -11.86 21.78 9.14
CA SER A 639 -11.97 21.75 7.69
C SER A 639 -10.90 22.62 7.03
N TYR A 640 -10.47 22.23 5.84
CA TYR A 640 -9.53 23.02 5.04
C TYR A 640 -9.81 22.91 3.55
N THR A 641 -9.27 23.88 2.81
CA THR A 641 -9.20 23.89 1.36
C THR A 641 -7.77 24.21 0.95
N VAL A 642 -7.22 23.39 0.08
CA VAL A 642 -5.90 23.57 -0.53
C VAL A 642 -6.08 23.72 -2.04
N VAL A 643 -5.39 24.68 -2.65
CA VAL A 643 -5.36 24.89 -4.10
C VAL A 643 -3.97 24.56 -4.62
N ASN A 644 -3.91 23.75 -5.68
CA ASN A 644 -2.68 23.39 -6.36
C ASN A 644 -2.75 23.77 -7.84
N LEU A 645 -1.65 24.26 -8.37
CA LEU A 645 -1.47 24.56 -9.81
C LEU A 645 -0.33 23.71 -10.35
N LYS A 646 -0.55 23.06 -11.48
CA LYS A 646 0.44 22.20 -12.13
C LYS A 646 0.43 22.43 -13.63
N SER A 647 1.60 22.41 -14.23
CA SER A 647 1.79 22.53 -15.66
C SER A 647 2.89 21.60 -16.12
N SER A 648 2.71 20.97 -17.27
CA SER A 648 3.74 20.21 -17.95
C SER A 648 3.78 20.60 -19.42
N TYR A 649 4.99 20.65 -19.96
CA TYR A 649 5.26 20.97 -21.36
C TYR A 649 6.16 19.91 -21.97
N ARG A 650 5.71 19.30 -23.05
CA ARG A 650 6.48 18.34 -23.82
C ARG A 650 7.19 19.06 -24.98
N PHE A 651 8.48 19.32 -24.81
CA PHE A 651 9.32 20.01 -25.82
C PHE A 651 9.44 19.21 -27.11
N ASN A 652 9.57 17.88 -26.97
CA ASN A 652 9.63 16.94 -28.08
C ASN A 652 9.24 15.54 -27.57
N GLN A 653 9.47 14.49 -28.35
CA GLN A 653 9.15 13.11 -27.95
C GLN A 653 10.00 12.62 -26.77
N SER A 654 11.17 13.24 -26.56
CA SER A 654 12.15 12.81 -25.52
C SER A 654 12.09 13.65 -24.25
N ILE A 655 11.70 14.91 -24.28
CA ILE A 655 11.87 15.84 -23.15
C ILE A 655 10.52 16.39 -22.71
N THR A 656 10.18 16.16 -21.44
CA THR A 656 9.05 16.79 -20.77
C THR A 656 9.51 17.54 -19.53
N VAL A 657 9.05 18.77 -19.35
CA VAL A 657 9.32 19.62 -18.17
C VAL A 657 8.00 19.86 -17.45
N SER A 658 8.03 19.80 -16.13
CA SER A 658 6.89 20.09 -15.27
C SER A 658 7.23 21.15 -14.23
N ALA A 659 6.26 21.98 -13.90
CA ALA A 659 6.34 22.95 -12.81
C ALA A 659 4.98 23.07 -12.12
N GLY A 660 4.98 23.37 -10.83
CA GLY A 660 3.74 23.52 -10.09
C GLY A 660 3.92 24.27 -8.78
N VAL A 661 2.80 24.64 -8.20
CA VAL A 661 2.70 25.18 -6.84
C VAL A 661 1.68 24.35 -6.09
N SER A 662 2.13 23.65 -5.05
CA SER A 662 1.28 22.95 -4.11
C SER A 662 0.95 23.87 -2.92
N ASN A 663 -0.28 23.80 -2.39
CA ASN A 663 -0.78 24.67 -1.32
C ASN A 663 -0.53 26.17 -1.63
N LEU A 664 -1.05 26.63 -2.75
CA LEU A 664 -0.83 27.98 -3.31
C LEU A 664 -0.96 29.10 -2.28
N PHE A 665 -1.97 29.01 -1.42
CA PHE A 665 -2.29 30.03 -0.42
C PHE A 665 -1.59 29.82 0.93
N ASN A 666 -0.64 28.87 0.99
CA ASN A 666 0.07 28.51 2.22
C ASN A 666 -0.86 28.23 3.42
N ARG A 667 -1.96 27.51 3.16
CA ARG A 667 -2.93 27.17 4.19
C ARG A 667 -2.27 26.31 5.26
N ASN A 668 -2.41 26.71 6.53
CA ASN A 668 -2.07 25.85 7.66
C ASN A 668 -3.24 24.91 7.95
N TYR A 669 -2.99 23.61 7.92
CA TYR A 669 -3.99 22.55 8.12
C TYR A 669 -3.38 21.34 8.80
N ALA A 670 -4.23 20.45 9.29
CA ALA A 670 -3.84 19.13 9.76
C ALA A 670 -4.61 18.06 8.96
N ASP A 671 -3.88 17.05 8.49
CA ASP A 671 -4.50 15.91 7.79
C ASP A 671 -5.31 15.09 8.82
N PRO A 672 -6.59 14.77 8.54
CA PRO A 672 -7.42 13.97 9.45
C PRO A 672 -6.93 12.54 9.67
N LEU A 673 -6.02 12.04 8.84
CA LEU A 673 -5.38 10.73 8.96
C LEU A 673 -3.89 10.82 9.36
N GLY A 674 -3.38 12.02 9.69
CA GLY A 674 -1.97 12.25 10.02
C GLY A 674 -1.56 11.78 11.43
N GLY A 675 -2.52 11.49 12.30
CA GLY A 675 -2.23 11.15 13.69
C GLY A 675 -1.79 12.35 14.53
N VAL A 676 -0.97 12.10 15.55
CA VAL A 676 -0.50 13.12 16.51
C VAL A 676 0.95 13.52 16.24
N TYR A 677 1.29 14.78 16.51
CA TYR A 677 2.65 15.33 16.33
C TYR A 677 3.53 15.04 17.55
N LEU A 678 4.13 13.83 17.60
CA LEU A 678 4.95 13.38 18.74
C LEU A 678 6.35 13.97 18.77
N SER A 679 7.01 14.19 17.63
CA SER A 679 8.37 14.73 17.60
C SER A 679 8.42 16.18 18.09
N GLY A 680 7.40 16.99 17.82
CA GLY A 680 7.25 18.34 18.38
C GLY A 680 7.11 18.32 19.89
N LEU A 681 6.31 17.40 20.43
CA LEU A 681 6.13 17.20 21.86
C LEU A 681 7.43 16.73 22.54
N ALA A 682 8.16 15.82 21.90
CA ALA A 682 9.44 15.32 22.42
C ALA A 682 10.47 16.42 22.61
N ARG A 683 10.51 17.40 21.70
CA ARG A 683 11.42 18.55 21.78
C ARG A 683 10.97 19.57 22.83
N ALA A 684 9.72 19.94 22.81
CA ALA A 684 9.16 20.94 23.74
C ALA A 684 9.06 20.41 25.18
N ARG A 685 8.85 19.09 25.35
CA ARG A 685 8.53 18.41 26.61
C ARG A 685 7.39 19.08 27.40
N SER A 686 6.51 19.78 26.67
CA SER A 686 5.38 20.51 27.23
C SER A 686 4.23 20.57 26.22
N GLY A 687 3.02 20.77 26.70
CA GLY A 687 1.83 20.85 25.87
C GLY A 687 1.01 19.55 25.78
N SER A 688 -0.05 19.59 25.00
CA SER A 688 -0.95 18.47 24.75
C SER A 688 -0.66 17.83 23.38
N LEU A 689 -1.13 16.59 23.18
CA LEU A 689 -1.11 15.94 21.88
C LEU A 689 -1.90 16.77 20.87
N GLN A 690 -1.27 17.10 19.75
CA GLN A 690 -1.85 17.88 18.65
C GLN A 690 -1.85 17.04 17.37
N ALA A 691 -2.75 17.35 16.46
CA ALA A 691 -2.75 16.74 15.12
C ALA A 691 -1.48 17.14 14.35
N LEU A 692 -0.97 16.22 13.55
CA LEU A 692 0.20 16.46 12.70
C LEU A 692 -0.09 17.56 11.67
N PRO A 693 0.72 18.64 11.61
CA PRO A 693 0.55 19.69 10.61
C PRO A 693 0.83 19.17 9.18
N GLY A 694 0.02 19.61 8.22
CA GLY A 694 0.22 19.35 6.80
C GLY A 694 1.31 20.24 6.17
N TYR A 695 1.69 19.90 4.93
CA TYR A 695 2.70 20.62 4.17
C TYR A 695 2.27 22.06 3.86
N GLY A 696 3.16 23.02 4.05
CA GLY A 696 3.04 24.40 3.59
C GLY A 696 3.12 24.50 2.07
N ARG A 697 3.21 25.75 1.56
CA ARG A 697 3.35 26.00 0.13
C ARG A 697 4.68 25.45 -0.41
N SER A 698 4.61 24.75 -1.57
CA SER A 698 5.77 24.22 -2.27
C SER A 698 5.78 24.65 -3.73
N LEU A 699 6.97 25.02 -4.21
CA LEU A 699 7.29 25.08 -5.64
C LEU A 699 7.86 23.71 -6.02
N ASP A 700 7.27 23.08 -7.02
CA ASP A 700 7.61 21.75 -7.48
C ASP A 700 8.05 21.84 -8.95
N VAL A 701 9.21 21.29 -9.28
CA VAL A 701 9.75 21.29 -10.66
C VAL A 701 10.25 19.90 -11.03
N GLY A 702 10.19 19.55 -12.31
CA GLY A 702 10.66 18.26 -12.77
C GLY A 702 11.04 18.27 -14.25
N VAL A 703 11.99 17.41 -14.59
CA VAL A 703 12.42 17.13 -15.97
C VAL A 703 12.46 15.63 -16.16
N ASN A 704 11.87 15.17 -17.24
CA ASN A 704 11.91 13.77 -17.69
C ASN A 704 12.52 13.74 -19.10
N VAL A 705 13.51 12.87 -19.31
CA VAL A 705 14.16 12.63 -20.59
C VAL A 705 14.08 11.16 -20.92
N SER A 706 13.64 10.84 -22.15
CA SER A 706 13.59 9.47 -22.69
C SER A 706 14.30 9.39 -24.04
N PHE A 707 14.99 8.32 -24.34
CA PHE A 707 15.75 8.09 -25.57
C PHE A 707 15.76 6.62 -25.99
#